data_d2e9a395573372fcbc938ac8f84ec384
#
_entry.id   d2e9a395573372fcbc938ac8f84ec384
#
_cell.length_a   1.000
_cell.length_b   1.000
_cell.length_c   1.000
_cell.angle_alpha   90.00
_cell.angle_beta   90.00
_cell.angle_gamma   90.00
#
_symmetry.space_group_name_H-M   'P 1'
#
loop_
_entity.id
_entity.type
_entity.pdbx_description
1 polymer ?
#
loop_
_entity_poly.entity_id
_entity_poly.type
_entity_poly.pdbx_seq_one_letter_code
_entity_poly.pdbx_strand_id
1 'polypeptide(L)'
;MIDVAATPRRRDARGPDRGLVSPIRRTVIACAARPLPVVIAAAVLFAVALAYVLTHFAIDTDAAKLISADVPWRKQEQAFTKAFPQRSDLIAVVVDAATPEQAEMAAAQLTKRLEGEHGVFRAVSRPDGGPFFEREGLLFESTKAIGETTQRLIAAQPLLGTLAADPSLRGLMDALALMATGAAQDPSAVDALAKPLDALADAFDAIAANRASAFSWQTLFTGEAPDARLLRRFILVQPVLDYTALQPGARASDAIREAARALDVPPGNQVRVRLTGPVPLADEEFSTIAEGTALNTLVTLALVVALLWIALRSWRLIVAILVSLTVGLVATAAFGLVAFRAYNLISVAFAILFVGLGVDFGIQFAMAYRARRHATGDSRQALRDIGGEVGAALALAAAATAAGFYAFVPTDYRGVSELGVIAGTGMIVAFVLTITLLPALVALLRPRGEPAEVGYKALAPLDRWLLARRPVVLAVAVLIALAGIALLPKLRFDFDPMHLRSPRAESVATLLDLAKDPRTAPDTIDVLAPSVDAAVHLGERLEKLPVVDHVLTLASFVPEDQDEKLALIGDAAMLLEPTLAPASTKPPPTDAETVAAMMHAVQSLDEARAANAQLPFAKAASRLAMALRALAGAPEATRERARSLLIPPLQTTLAQLRSALSAEPVALATLPDALRRDWVTSDGRARIEVYPKGDVSGNVALRRFVDAVLTVAPDATGAPASIEASSRTIVDAFAKAGVLAFVSITLLLAATLRRARDVALTLAPLVLSALGTLETCVLIGLPMNFENIIALPLLFGIGVAFNIYFVMAWRAGRINPLQSSVTRAVVMSGLTTGTAFGSLWLSHHPGTASMGELLALSLAWTLVSALLFLPALLGAPR
;
A
#
# COMPACT_ATOMS: atom_id res chain seq x y z
N MET A 1 -10.44 44.76 66.56
CA MET A 1 -10.49 46.10 65.97
C MET A 1 -9.35 46.20 65.00
N ILE A 2 -9.58 46.11 63.73
CA ILE A 2 -9.84 47.01 62.67
C ILE A 2 -10.21 46.25 61.45
N ASP A 3 -11.43 46.52 61.05
CA ASP A 3 -12.10 46.13 59.84
C ASP A 3 -11.53 46.92 58.65
N VAL A 4 -11.18 46.29 57.54
CA VAL A 4 -11.10 46.96 56.25
C VAL A 4 -11.55 45.95 55.13
N ALA A 5 -12.85 45.93 54.92
CA ALA A 5 -13.47 45.44 53.73
C ALA A 5 -13.07 46.32 52.53
N ALA A 6 -12.11 45.89 51.71
CA ALA A 6 -11.83 46.50 50.42
C ALA A 6 -12.72 45.91 49.37
N THR A 7 -13.80 46.52 48.99
CA THR A 7 -14.60 46.31 47.79
C THR A 7 -13.70 46.50 46.56
N PRO A 8 -13.64 45.55 45.62
CA PRO A 8 -12.89 45.76 44.38
C PRO A 8 -13.67 46.74 43.49
N ARG A 9 -13.04 47.90 43.25
CA ARG A 9 -13.51 48.90 42.27
C ARG A 9 -13.65 48.21 40.90
N ARG A 10 -14.85 48.19 40.33
CA ARG A 10 -15.14 47.91 38.94
C ARG A 10 -14.32 48.91 38.09
N ARG A 11 -13.13 48.52 37.63
CA ARG A 11 -12.50 49.16 36.47
C ARG A 11 -13.23 48.71 35.22
N ASP A 12 -13.86 49.65 34.54
CA ASP A 12 -14.40 49.50 33.19
C ASP A 12 -13.31 49.01 32.27
N ALA A 13 -13.28 47.68 32.03
CA ALA A 13 -12.48 47.07 30.98
C ALA A 13 -13.13 47.40 29.64
N ARG A 14 -12.80 48.54 29.08
CA ARG A 14 -13.03 48.89 27.68
C ARG A 14 -12.03 48.09 26.84
N GLY A 15 -12.30 46.79 26.60
CA GLY A 15 -11.56 45.96 25.68
C GLY A 15 -12.17 45.95 24.27
N PRO A 16 -11.37 45.78 23.23
CA PRO A 16 -11.80 45.77 21.83
C PRO A 16 -12.67 44.61 21.41
N ASP A 17 -12.97 43.66 22.30
CA ASP A 17 -13.67 42.39 22.00
C ASP A 17 -15.22 42.51 21.92
N ARG A 18 -15.80 43.73 21.98
CA ARG A 18 -17.27 43.92 21.92
C ARG A 18 -17.92 43.49 20.61
N GLY A 19 -17.16 43.40 19.48
CA GLY A 19 -17.69 43.07 18.17
C GLY A 19 -18.25 41.65 18.04
N LEU A 20 -17.46 40.64 18.41
CA LEU A 20 -17.81 39.22 18.29
C LEU A 20 -18.53 38.65 19.51
N VAL A 21 -18.20 39.14 20.71
CA VAL A 21 -18.81 38.67 21.98
C VAL A 21 -20.31 38.89 22.02
N SER A 22 -20.80 40.02 21.48
CA SER A 22 -22.23 40.38 21.51
C SER A 22 -23.11 39.43 20.69
N PRO A 23 -22.82 39.10 19.44
CA PRO A 23 -23.65 38.16 18.65
C PRO A 23 -23.62 36.73 19.21
N ILE A 24 -22.46 36.18 19.56
CA ILE A 24 -22.34 34.81 20.11
C ILE A 24 -23.14 34.71 21.43
N ARG A 25 -22.98 35.68 22.33
CA ARG A 25 -23.73 35.74 23.60
C ARG A 25 -25.25 35.78 23.37
N ARG A 26 -25.72 36.58 22.39
CA ARG A 26 -27.14 36.63 22.01
C ARG A 26 -27.65 35.31 21.50
N THR A 27 -26.88 34.62 20.64
CA THR A 27 -27.21 33.30 20.08
C THR A 27 -27.33 32.25 21.19
N VAL A 28 -26.34 32.14 22.07
CA VAL A 28 -26.39 31.20 23.20
C VAL A 28 -27.62 31.45 24.10
N ILE A 29 -27.90 32.75 24.43
CA ILE A 29 -29.04 33.11 25.24
C ILE A 29 -30.37 32.78 24.54
N ALA A 30 -30.50 33.09 23.26
CA ALA A 30 -31.72 32.84 22.48
C ALA A 30 -32.00 31.33 22.36
N CYS A 31 -30.96 30.53 22.06
CA CYS A 31 -31.09 29.09 21.97
C CYS A 31 -31.41 28.41 23.31
N ALA A 32 -30.79 28.89 24.40
CA ALA A 32 -31.10 28.39 25.74
C ALA A 32 -32.50 28.80 26.25
N ALA A 33 -33.02 29.97 25.81
CA ALA A 33 -34.37 30.45 26.16
C ALA A 33 -35.48 29.68 25.41
N ARG A 34 -35.21 29.22 24.21
CA ARG A 34 -36.17 28.46 23.35
C ARG A 34 -35.54 27.13 22.89
N PRO A 35 -35.32 26.18 23.81
CA PRO A 35 -34.57 24.97 23.49
C PRO A 35 -35.29 24.02 22.54
N LEU A 36 -36.61 23.85 22.62
CA LEU A 36 -37.39 22.93 21.80
C LEU A 36 -37.30 23.22 20.28
N PRO A 37 -37.55 24.48 19.82
CA PRO A 37 -37.39 24.77 18.38
C PRO A 37 -35.99 24.48 17.85
N VAL A 38 -34.94 24.77 18.63
CA VAL A 38 -33.55 24.52 18.24
C VAL A 38 -33.28 23.02 18.12
N VAL A 39 -33.76 22.23 19.10
CA VAL A 39 -33.58 20.77 19.07
C VAL A 39 -34.37 20.14 17.92
N ILE A 40 -35.62 20.61 17.66
CA ILE A 40 -36.41 20.14 16.49
C ILE A 40 -35.71 20.50 15.18
N ALA A 41 -35.23 21.72 15.03
CA ALA A 41 -34.47 22.13 13.82
C ALA A 41 -33.22 21.28 13.59
N ALA A 42 -32.47 20.98 14.67
CA ALA A 42 -31.31 20.11 14.61
C ALA A 42 -31.68 18.66 14.28
N ALA A 43 -32.80 18.14 14.80
CA ALA A 43 -33.29 16.81 14.48
C ALA A 43 -33.76 16.71 13.02
N VAL A 44 -34.39 17.75 12.48
CA VAL A 44 -34.75 17.82 11.05
C VAL A 44 -33.48 17.86 10.18
N LEU A 45 -32.54 18.72 10.53
CA LEU A 45 -31.25 18.78 9.83
C LEU A 45 -30.56 17.42 9.82
N PHE A 46 -30.49 16.76 10.98
CA PHE A 46 -29.92 15.42 11.12
C PHE A 46 -30.65 14.40 10.25
N ALA A 47 -31.99 14.37 10.27
CA ALA A 47 -32.77 13.41 9.49
C ALA A 47 -32.57 13.61 7.97
N VAL A 48 -32.58 14.86 7.52
CA VAL A 48 -32.33 15.20 6.09
C VAL A 48 -30.91 14.85 5.69
N ALA A 49 -29.93 15.26 6.49
CA ALA A 49 -28.52 14.98 6.22
C ALA A 49 -28.23 13.46 6.23
N LEU A 50 -28.81 12.73 7.20
CA LEU A 50 -28.65 11.27 7.30
C LEU A 50 -29.30 10.57 6.10
N ALA A 51 -30.51 10.95 5.72
CA ALA A 51 -31.19 10.40 4.54
C ALA A 51 -30.35 10.65 3.27
N TYR A 52 -29.78 11.85 3.13
CA TYR A 52 -28.91 12.17 2.01
C TYR A 52 -27.64 11.31 2.00
N VAL A 53 -26.96 11.18 3.17
CA VAL A 53 -25.77 10.34 3.29
C VAL A 53 -26.09 8.88 2.95
N LEU A 54 -27.17 8.31 3.49
CA LEU A 54 -27.52 6.90 3.24
C LEU A 54 -27.88 6.62 1.78
N THR A 55 -28.42 7.59 1.05
CA THR A 55 -28.83 7.42 -0.35
C THR A 55 -27.73 7.77 -1.37
N HIS A 56 -26.72 8.57 -0.99
CA HIS A 56 -25.68 9.08 -1.89
C HIS A 56 -24.26 8.73 -1.42
N PHE A 57 -24.13 7.87 -0.40
CA PHE A 57 -22.80 7.47 0.08
C PHE A 57 -22.04 6.76 -1.03
N ALA A 58 -20.89 7.33 -1.42
CA ALA A 58 -20.02 6.78 -2.42
C ALA A 58 -18.56 7.04 -2.02
N ILE A 59 -17.71 6.08 -2.31
CA ILE A 59 -16.25 6.20 -2.16
C ILE A 59 -15.63 5.99 -3.54
N ASP A 60 -14.75 6.89 -3.94
CA ASP A 60 -13.91 6.74 -5.13
C ASP A 60 -12.56 6.17 -4.67
N THR A 61 -12.32 4.92 -5.04
CA THR A 61 -11.13 4.17 -4.66
C THR A 61 -9.99 4.31 -5.65
N ASP A 62 -10.16 5.14 -6.69
CA ASP A 62 -9.12 5.43 -7.67
C ASP A 62 -7.99 6.30 -7.06
N ALA A 63 -6.93 5.66 -6.59
CA ALA A 63 -5.76 6.34 -6.02
C ALA A 63 -5.09 7.31 -7.02
N ALA A 64 -5.27 7.09 -8.32
CA ALA A 64 -4.74 7.94 -9.36
C ALA A 64 -5.35 9.36 -9.34
N LYS A 65 -6.55 9.53 -8.78
CA LYS A 65 -7.24 10.82 -8.65
C LYS A 65 -6.78 11.64 -7.44
N LEU A 66 -6.00 11.07 -6.55
CA LEU A 66 -5.51 11.77 -5.36
C LEU A 66 -4.55 12.92 -5.69
N ILE A 67 -3.89 12.89 -6.85
CA ILE A 67 -3.03 13.96 -7.34
C ILE A 67 -3.71 14.62 -8.56
N SER A 68 -3.54 15.94 -8.67
CA SER A 68 -4.13 16.72 -9.76
C SER A 68 -3.69 16.18 -11.13
N ALA A 69 -4.66 15.98 -12.03
CA ALA A 69 -4.38 15.59 -13.41
C ALA A 69 -3.62 16.68 -14.21
N ASP A 70 -3.55 17.92 -13.67
CA ASP A 70 -2.93 19.06 -14.35
C ASP A 70 -1.42 19.12 -14.18
N VAL A 71 -0.83 18.37 -13.23
CA VAL A 71 0.63 18.31 -13.06
C VAL A 71 1.31 17.69 -14.29
N PRO A 72 2.47 18.21 -14.73
CA PRO A 72 3.11 17.81 -15.98
C PRO A 72 3.36 16.29 -16.08
N TRP A 73 3.96 15.69 -15.06
CA TRP A 73 4.28 14.27 -15.06
C TRP A 73 3.01 13.38 -15.11
N ARG A 74 1.91 13.85 -14.52
CA ARG A 74 0.64 13.15 -14.56
C ARG A 74 0.02 13.16 -15.97
N LYS A 75 0.17 14.25 -16.71
CA LYS A 75 -0.24 14.33 -18.13
C LYS A 75 0.56 13.36 -18.99
N GLN A 76 1.85 13.21 -18.73
CA GLN A 76 2.73 12.25 -19.41
C GLN A 76 2.29 10.80 -19.13
N GLU A 77 2.06 10.47 -17.85
CA GLU A 77 1.56 9.15 -17.45
C GLU A 77 0.19 8.84 -18.10
N GLN A 78 -0.73 9.80 -18.11
CA GLN A 78 -2.02 9.63 -18.77
C GLN A 78 -1.88 9.49 -20.29
N ALA A 79 -0.95 10.19 -20.92
CA ALA A 79 -0.66 10.07 -22.34
C ALA A 79 -0.12 8.68 -22.67
N PHE A 80 0.75 8.12 -21.82
CA PHE A 80 1.26 6.76 -21.94
C PHE A 80 0.15 5.71 -21.72
N THR A 81 -0.65 5.85 -20.67
CA THR A 81 -1.78 4.96 -20.39
C THR A 81 -2.82 4.94 -21.53
N LYS A 82 -3.05 6.11 -22.15
CA LYS A 82 -3.90 6.21 -23.35
C LYS A 82 -3.29 5.51 -24.57
N ALA A 83 -1.95 5.58 -24.71
CA ALA A 83 -1.23 4.94 -25.79
C ALA A 83 -1.23 3.41 -25.65
N PHE A 84 -1.08 2.91 -24.44
CA PHE A 84 -1.00 1.48 -24.11
C PHE A 84 -2.01 1.08 -23.00
N PRO A 85 -3.33 1.12 -23.29
CA PRO A 85 -4.36 0.84 -22.29
C PRO A 85 -4.33 -0.59 -21.77
N GLN A 86 -3.80 -1.54 -22.55
CA GLN A 86 -3.63 -2.94 -22.14
C GLN A 86 -2.57 -3.14 -21.03
N ARG A 87 -1.76 -2.15 -20.72
CA ARG A 87 -0.73 -2.18 -19.69
C ARG A 87 -1.16 -1.53 -18.37
N SER A 88 -2.39 -0.98 -18.33
CA SER A 88 -2.97 -0.41 -17.12
C SER A 88 -3.85 -1.41 -16.38
N ASP A 89 -4.02 -1.21 -15.08
CA ASP A 89 -4.95 -1.97 -14.25
C ASP A 89 -4.73 -3.50 -14.32
N LEU A 90 -3.48 -3.92 -14.24
CA LEU A 90 -3.12 -5.32 -14.38
C LEU A 90 -3.15 -6.09 -13.05
N ILE A 91 -3.55 -7.35 -13.16
CA ILE A 91 -3.26 -8.39 -12.18
C ILE A 91 -2.14 -9.25 -12.78
N ALA A 92 -1.01 -9.33 -12.10
CA ALA A 92 0.06 -10.26 -12.43
C ALA A 92 -0.14 -11.56 -11.65
N VAL A 93 -0.48 -12.62 -12.35
CA VAL A 93 -0.64 -13.96 -11.80
C VAL A 93 0.70 -14.66 -11.92
N VAL A 94 1.29 -15.03 -10.78
CA VAL A 94 2.57 -15.72 -10.68
C VAL A 94 2.30 -17.19 -10.41
N VAL A 95 2.74 -18.04 -11.32
CA VAL A 95 2.59 -19.50 -11.23
C VAL A 95 3.97 -20.10 -10.96
N ASP A 96 4.19 -20.55 -9.74
CA ASP A 96 5.42 -21.23 -9.31
C ASP A 96 5.18 -22.74 -9.27
N ALA A 97 6.15 -23.53 -9.75
CA ALA A 97 6.10 -24.99 -9.68
C ALA A 97 7.49 -25.59 -9.38
N ALA A 98 7.51 -26.88 -9.08
CA ALA A 98 8.75 -27.57 -8.77
C ALA A 98 9.62 -27.83 -10.01
N THR A 99 9.02 -27.86 -11.21
CA THR A 99 9.73 -28.04 -12.48
C THR A 99 9.20 -27.08 -13.55
N PRO A 100 10.03 -26.75 -14.57
CA PRO A 100 9.63 -25.87 -15.67
C PRO A 100 8.38 -26.38 -16.42
N GLU A 101 8.29 -27.66 -16.65
CA GLU A 101 7.19 -28.29 -17.37
C GLU A 101 5.86 -28.15 -16.58
N GLN A 102 5.93 -28.33 -15.24
CA GLN A 102 4.77 -28.16 -14.39
C GLN A 102 4.31 -26.70 -14.35
N ALA A 103 5.28 -25.75 -14.29
CA ALA A 103 4.98 -24.32 -14.34
C ALA A 103 4.29 -23.95 -15.66
N GLU A 104 4.82 -24.46 -16.78
CA GLU A 104 4.30 -24.23 -18.12
C GLU A 104 2.89 -24.81 -18.30
N MET A 105 2.69 -26.07 -17.93
CA MET A 105 1.39 -26.74 -18.04
C MET A 105 0.32 -26.05 -17.20
N ALA A 106 0.67 -25.69 -15.97
CA ALA A 106 -0.26 -24.99 -15.07
C ALA A 106 -0.61 -23.59 -15.60
N ALA A 107 0.38 -22.85 -16.08
CA ALA A 107 0.15 -21.53 -16.66
C ALA A 107 -0.70 -21.58 -17.94
N ALA A 108 -0.41 -22.53 -18.84
CA ALA A 108 -1.20 -22.72 -20.07
C ALA A 108 -2.66 -23.10 -19.76
N GLN A 109 -2.88 -24.03 -18.83
CA GLN A 109 -4.22 -24.45 -18.42
C GLN A 109 -4.99 -23.31 -17.76
N LEU A 110 -4.32 -22.55 -16.87
CA LEU A 110 -4.93 -21.39 -16.20
C LEU A 110 -5.29 -20.31 -17.21
N THR A 111 -4.38 -19.95 -18.12
CA THR A 111 -4.63 -18.96 -19.18
C THR A 111 -5.87 -19.31 -19.99
N LYS A 112 -5.96 -20.55 -20.47
CA LYS A 112 -7.11 -21.02 -21.27
C LYS A 112 -8.43 -20.93 -20.52
N ARG A 113 -8.44 -21.17 -19.20
CA ARG A 113 -9.64 -21.02 -18.36
C ARG A 113 -10.03 -19.55 -18.22
N LEU A 114 -9.04 -18.68 -17.94
CA LEU A 114 -9.28 -17.25 -17.76
C LEU A 114 -9.76 -16.57 -19.04
N GLU A 115 -9.26 -16.98 -20.21
CA GLU A 115 -9.72 -16.49 -21.52
C GLU A 115 -11.21 -16.77 -21.76
N GLY A 116 -11.78 -17.81 -21.13
CA GLY A 116 -13.20 -18.13 -21.21
C GLY A 116 -14.12 -17.21 -20.41
N GLU A 117 -13.59 -16.40 -19.48
CA GLU A 117 -14.35 -15.55 -18.55
C GLU A 117 -14.54 -14.11 -19.05
N HIS A 118 -15.09 -13.94 -20.25
CA HIS A 118 -15.22 -12.64 -20.96
C HIS A 118 -15.97 -11.54 -20.19
N GLY A 119 -16.76 -11.86 -19.16
CA GLY A 119 -17.47 -10.87 -18.34
C GLY A 119 -16.66 -10.34 -17.14
N VAL A 120 -15.50 -10.97 -16.84
CA VAL A 120 -14.63 -10.66 -15.72
C VAL A 120 -13.32 -10.05 -16.18
N PHE A 121 -12.79 -10.52 -17.31
CA PHE A 121 -11.52 -10.08 -17.85
C PHE A 121 -11.69 -9.42 -19.21
N ARG A 122 -10.95 -8.33 -19.45
CA ARG A 122 -10.85 -7.64 -20.74
C ARG A 122 -9.80 -8.29 -21.63
N ALA A 123 -8.67 -8.70 -21.03
CA ALA A 123 -7.59 -9.35 -21.71
C ALA A 123 -6.85 -10.30 -20.77
N VAL A 124 -6.34 -11.38 -21.32
CA VAL A 124 -5.44 -12.33 -20.66
C VAL A 124 -4.27 -12.55 -21.60
N SER A 125 -3.03 -12.45 -21.12
CA SER A 125 -1.83 -12.62 -21.94
C SER A 125 -0.71 -13.27 -21.14
N ARG A 126 0.20 -13.92 -21.86
CA ARG A 126 1.41 -14.53 -21.31
C ARG A 126 2.64 -13.85 -21.91
N PRO A 127 3.34 -12.99 -21.16
CA PRO A 127 4.50 -12.26 -21.65
C PRO A 127 5.73 -13.16 -21.89
N ASP A 128 5.79 -14.30 -21.18
CA ASP A 128 6.89 -15.27 -21.19
C ASP A 128 6.55 -16.57 -21.95
N GLY A 129 5.48 -16.57 -22.74
CA GLY A 129 4.99 -17.77 -23.41
C GLY A 129 4.32 -17.49 -24.75
N GLY A 130 3.78 -18.56 -25.32
CA GLY A 130 3.04 -18.53 -26.56
C GLY A 130 3.84 -18.97 -27.77
N PRO A 131 3.14 -19.22 -28.92
CA PRO A 131 3.71 -19.90 -30.08
C PRO A 131 4.97 -19.25 -30.67
N PHE A 132 5.09 -17.93 -30.55
CA PHE A 132 6.27 -17.21 -31.04
C PHE A 132 7.52 -17.59 -30.25
N PHE A 133 7.48 -17.45 -28.92
CA PHE A 133 8.63 -17.77 -28.07
C PHE A 133 8.92 -19.28 -28.00
N GLU A 134 7.89 -20.12 -28.12
CA GLU A 134 8.07 -21.55 -28.20
C GLU A 134 8.82 -21.97 -29.48
N ARG A 135 8.62 -21.26 -30.59
CA ARG A 135 9.26 -21.52 -31.86
C ARG A 135 10.60 -20.81 -32.00
N GLU A 136 10.64 -19.51 -31.72
CA GLU A 136 11.79 -18.63 -31.98
C GLU A 136 12.72 -18.48 -30.77
N GLY A 137 12.36 -19.07 -29.61
CA GLY A 137 13.08 -18.86 -28.35
C GLY A 137 14.57 -19.17 -28.40
N LEU A 138 14.97 -20.20 -29.14
CA LEU A 138 16.39 -20.53 -29.32
C LEU A 138 17.20 -19.42 -30.00
N LEU A 139 16.59 -18.63 -30.90
CA LEU A 139 17.27 -17.54 -31.59
C LEU A 139 17.75 -16.42 -30.66
N PHE A 140 17.18 -16.31 -29.44
CA PHE A 140 17.61 -15.35 -28.45
C PHE A 140 18.80 -15.82 -27.61
N GLU A 141 19.20 -17.10 -27.72
CA GLU A 141 20.39 -17.61 -27.09
C GLU A 141 21.67 -17.26 -27.89
N SER A 142 22.83 -17.35 -27.24
CA SER A 142 24.10 -17.18 -27.95
C SER A 142 24.34 -18.32 -28.93
N THR A 143 25.03 -18.08 -30.06
CA THR A 143 25.41 -19.08 -31.04
C THR A 143 26.12 -20.29 -30.42
N LYS A 144 27.00 -20.04 -29.41
CA LYS A 144 27.66 -21.09 -28.65
C LYS A 144 26.67 -21.96 -27.85
N ALA A 145 25.74 -21.34 -27.15
CA ALA A 145 24.73 -22.07 -26.36
C ALA A 145 23.82 -22.92 -27.24
N ILE A 146 23.44 -22.40 -28.41
CA ILE A 146 22.66 -23.16 -29.41
C ILE A 146 23.47 -24.37 -29.89
N GLY A 147 24.76 -24.18 -30.25
CA GLY A 147 25.62 -25.27 -30.69
C GLY A 147 25.78 -26.37 -29.63
N GLU A 148 26.01 -26.01 -28.37
CA GLU A 148 26.08 -26.97 -27.27
C GLU A 148 24.75 -27.71 -27.04
N THR A 149 23.63 -27.00 -27.07
CA THR A 149 22.30 -27.58 -26.87
C THR A 149 21.93 -28.52 -28.01
N THR A 150 22.13 -28.13 -29.26
CA THR A 150 21.83 -28.96 -30.42
C THR A 150 22.69 -30.22 -30.46
N GLN A 151 23.99 -30.15 -30.14
CA GLN A 151 24.86 -31.33 -30.04
C GLN A 151 24.40 -32.33 -28.97
N ARG A 152 23.97 -31.83 -27.77
CA ARG A 152 23.42 -32.70 -26.72
C ARG A 152 22.12 -33.39 -27.17
N LEU A 153 21.23 -32.67 -27.85
CA LEU A 153 19.98 -33.21 -28.37
C LEU A 153 20.25 -34.29 -29.45
N ILE A 154 21.22 -34.09 -30.36
CA ILE A 154 21.66 -35.08 -31.37
C ILE A 154 22.22 -36.31 -30.66
N ALA A 155 23.06 -36.16 -29.66
CA ALA A 155 23.58 -37.29 -28.89
C ALA A 155 22.46 -38.08 -28.18
N ALA A 156 21.38 -37.40 -27.75
CA ALA A 156 20.21 -38.03 -27.14
C ALA A 156 19.17 -38.57 -28.13
N GLN A 157 19.43 -38.53 -29.46
CA GLN A 157 18.50 -38.92 -30.52
C GLN A 157 17.87 -40.31 -30.33
N PRO A 158 18.60 -41.40 -29.97
CA PRO A 158 17.99 -42.72 -29.80
C PRO A 158 16.96 -42.75 -28.68
N LEU A 159 17.24 -42.03 -27.57
CA LEU A 159 16.34 -41.88 -26.44
C LEU A 159 15.09 -41.08 -26.82
N LEU A 160 15.30 -39.91 -27.44
CA LEU A 160 14.23 -39.02 -27.91
C LEU A 160 13.30 -39.73 -28.90
N GLY A 161 13.86 -40.55 -29.83
CA GLY A 161 13.07 -41.29 -30.80
C GLY A 161 12.17 -42.36 -30.17
N THR A 162 12.69 -43.11 -29.21
CA THR A 162 11.89 -44.10 -28.47
C THR A 162 10.75 -43.43 -27.71
N LEU A 163 11.03 -42.31 -27.03
CA LEU A 163 10.03 -41.54 -26.25
C LEU A 163 9.02 -40.81 -27.16
N ALA A 164 9.43 -40.35 -28.33
CA ALA A 164 8.54 -39.71 -29.28
C ALA A 164 7.60 -40.72 -29.99
N ALA A 165 8.10 -41.93 -30.27
CA ALA A 165 7.30 -43.00 -30.85
C ALA A 165 6.30 -43.63 -29.86
N ASP A 166 6.63 -43.67 -28.59
CA ASP A 166 5.77 -44.16 -27.52
C ASP A 166 5.85 -43.21 -26.31
N PRO A 167 5.11 -42.07 -26.28
CA PRO A 167 5.10 -41.13 -25.15
C PRO A 167 4.24 -41.68 -24.00
N SER A 168 4.63 -42.87 -23.45
CA SER A 168 3.96 -43.55 -22.34
C SER A 168 4.98 -44.13 -21.34
N LEU A 169 4.52 -44.69 -20.23
CA LEU A 169 5.42 -45.42 -19.30
C LEU A 169 6.10 -46.61 -19.99
N ARG A 170 5.43 -47.32 -20.92
CA ARG A 170 6.03 -48.41 -21.71
C ARG A 170 7.20 -47.85 -22.50
N GLY A 171 7.02 -46.77 -23.26
CA GLY A 171 8.10 -46.18 -24.04
C GLY A 171 9.26 -45.66 -23.20
N LEU A 172 8.98 -45.13 -21.98
CA LEU A 172 10.03 -44.78 -21.02
C LEU A 172 10.85 -46.02 -20.60
N MET A 173 10.18 -47.14 -20.32
CA MET A 173 10.87 -48.37 -19.95
C MET A 173 11.68 -48.96 -21.14
N ASP A 174 11.14 -48.91 -22.36
CA ASP A 174 11.85 -49.32 -23.58
C ASP A 174 13.10 -48.42 -23.79
N ALA A 175 12.98 -47.10 -23.57
CA ALA A 175 14.11 -46.17 -23.65
C ALA A 175 15.19 -46.48 -22.60
N LEU A 176 14.80 -46.79 -21.36
CA LEU A 176 15.71 -47.18 -20.28
C LEU A 176 16.41 -48.51 -20.59
N ALA A 177 15.70 -49.50 -21.15
CA ALA A 177 16.28 -50.77 -21.57
C ALA A 177 17.31 -50.57 -22.68
N LEU A 178 17.00 -49.70 -23.67
CA LEU A 178 17.92 -49.33 -24.73
C LEU A 178 19.21 -48.67 -24.19
N MET A 179 19.07 -47.71 -23.31
CA MET A 179 20.20 -47.04 -22.65
C MET A 179 21.07 -48.04 -21.85
N ALA A 180 20.43 -48.91 -21.07
CA ALA A 180 21.12 -49.95 -20.29
C ALA A 180 21.89 -50.92 -21.20
N THR A 181 21.29 -51.36 -22.33
CA THR A 181 21.94 -52.23 -23.29
C THR A 181 23.16 -51.55 -23.94
N GLY A 182 23.03 -50.24 -24.28
CA GLY A 182 24.17 -49.46 -24.78
C GLY A 182 25.30 -49.33 -23.73
N ALA A 183 24.95 -49.06 -22.47
CA ALA A 183 25.90 -48.97 -21.35
C ALA A 183 26.64 -50.30 -21.08
N ALA A 184 26.00 -51.42 -21.36
CA ALA A 184 26.66 -52.72 -21.23
C ALA A 184 27.70 -52.99 -22.32
N GLN A 185 27.55 -52.36 -23.51
CA GLN A 185 28.42 -52.53 -24.67
C GLN A 185 29.56 -51.52 -24.76
N ASP A 186 29.31 -50.25 -24.29
CA ASP A 186 30.29 -49.16 -24.29
C ASP A 186 30.44 -48.52 -22.90
N PRO A 187 31.47 -48.91 -22.16
CA PRO A 187 31.74 -48.34 -20.84
C PRO A 187 32.12 -46.86 -20.83
N SER A 188 32.49 -46.25 -21.96
CA SER A 188 32.90 -44.84 -22.02
C SER A 188 31.72 -43.86 -21.83
N ALA A 189 30.51 -44.27 -22.17
CA ALA A 189 29.30 -43.49 -22.06
C ALA A 189 28.60 -43.59 -20.68
N VAL A 190 29.09 -44.47 -19.81
CA VAL A 190 28.38 -44.91 -18.59
C VAL A 190 28.35 -43.85 -17.49
N ASP A 191 29.43 -43.07 -17.37
CA ASP A 191 29.53 -42.05 -16.29
C ASP A 191 28.46 -40.94 -16.43
N ALA A 192 28.09 -40.59 -17.67
CA ALA A 192 27.06 -39.60 -17.95
C ALA A 192 25.65 -40.06 -17.56
N LEU A 193 25.41 -41.38 -17.50
CA LEU A 193 24.11 -41.98 -17.25
C LEU A 193 23.78 -42.11 -15.75
N ALA A 194 24.79 -42.09 -14.88
CA ALA A 194 24.56 -42.32 -13.44
C ALA A 194 23.58 -41.32 -12.82
N LYS A 195 23.77 -40.01 -13.10
CA LYS A 195 22.88 -38.94 -12.57
C LYS A 195 21.44 -39.06 -13.09
N PRO A 196 21.20 -39.23 -14.42
CA PRO A 196 19.85 -39.46 -14.96
C PRO A 196 19.13 -40.66 -14.33
N LEU A 197 19.83 -41.80 -14.14
CA LEU A 197 19.24 -42.99 -13.54
C LEU A 197 18.89 -42.77 -12.04
N ASP A 198 19.76 -42.06 -11.28
CA ASP A 198 19.46 -41.70 -9.90
C ASP A 198 18.25 -40.76 -9.79
N ALA A 199 18.15 -39.76 -10.69
CA ALA A 199 17.00 -38.83 -10.69
C ALA A 199 15.67 -39.55 -10.98
N LEU A 200 15.67 -40.51 -11.90
CA LEU A 200 14.50 -41.34 -12.18
C LEU A 200 14.18 -42.28 -11.01
N ALA A 201 15.20 -42.87 -10.36
CA ALA A 201 14.98 -43.69 -9.16
C ALA A 201 14.34 -42.88 -8.04
N ASP A 202 14.86 -41.64 -7.78
CA ASP A 202 14.29 -40.73 -6.81
C ASP A 202 12.82 -40.36 -7.12
N ALA A 203 12.50 -40.17 -8.41
CA ALA A 203 11.14 -39.91 -8.87
C ALA A 203 10.20 -41.09 -8.60
N PHE A 204 10.59 -42.30 -8.96
CA PHE A 204 9.77 -43.49 -8.70
C PHE A 204 9.64 -43.79 -7.20
N ASP A 205 10.69 -43.59 -6.42
CA ASP A 205 10.65 -43.76 -4.96
C ASP A 205 9.71 -42.73 -4.31
N ALA A 206 9.73 -41.49 -4.80
CA ALA A 206 8.80 -40.44 -4.32
C ALA A 206 7.35 -40.80 -4.68
N ILE A 207 7.10 -41.26 -5.91
CA ILE A 207 5.78 -41.68 -6.37
C ILE A 207 5.25 -42.88 -5.56
N ALA A 208 6.07 -43.89 -5.34
CA ALA A 208 5.72 -45.07 -4.54
C ALA A 208 5.38 -44.69 -3.10
N ALA A 209 6.11 -43.71 -2.53
CA ALA A 209 5.89 -43.17 -1.19
C ALA A 209 4.76 -42.14 -1.11
N ASN A 210 4.03 -41.88 -2.19
CA ASN A 210 3.01 -40.82 -2.30
C ASN A 210 3.53 -39.41 -1.93
N ARG A 211 4.77 -39.12 -2.26
CA ARG A 211 5.42 -37.82 -2.06
C ARG A 211 5.47 -37.04 -3.38
N ALA A 212 5.64 -35.70 -3.28
CA ALA A 212 5.91 -34.87 -4.44
C ALA A 212 7.21 -35.29 -5.16
N SER A 213 7.18 -35.31 -6.50
CA SER A 213 8.35 -35.55 -7.33
C SER A 213 8.74 -34.25 -8.03
N ALA A 214 10.01 -33.86 -7.92
CA ALA A 214 10.60 -32.71 -8.61
C ALA A 214 11.37 -33.15 -9.90
N PHE A 215 10.96 -34.25 -10.54
CA PHE A 215 11.60 -34.72 -11.73
C PHE A 215 11.28 -33.84 -12.95
N SER A 216 12.32 -33.34 -13.62
CA SER A 216 12.23 -32.51 -14.83
C SER A 216 12.88 -33.20 -16.03
N TRP A 217 12.15 -33.31 -17.10
CA TRP A 217 12.64 -33.82 -18.39
C TRP A 217 13.69 -32.89 -19.01
N GLN A 218 13.47 -31.57 -18.87
CA GLN A 218 14.44 -30.60 -19.34
C GLN A 218 15.80 -30.83 -18.66
N THR A 219 15.82 -30.99 -17.35
CA THR A 219 17.04 -31.29 -16.58
C THR A 219 17.69 -32.62 -17.04
N LEU A 220 16.86 -33.63 -17.35
CA LEU A 220 17.38 -34.91 -17.84
C LEU A 220 18.11 -34.77 -19.18
N PHE A 221 17.54 -33.98 -20.11
CA PHE A 221 18.10 -33.80 -21.45
C PHE A 221 19.26 -32.81 -21.50
N THR A 222 19.22 -31.75 -20.71
CA THR A 222 20.27 -30.72 -20.69
C THR A 222 21.44 -31.07 -19.75
N GLY A 223 21.20 -31.91 -18.73
CA GLY A 223 22.16 -32.25 -17.69
C GLY A 223 22.39 -31.11 -16.67
N GLU A 224 21.65 -30.02 -16.76
CA GLU A 224 21.78 -28.83 -15.95
C GLU A 224 20.52 -28.63 -15.07
N ALA A 225 20.72 -28.18 -13.82
CA ALA A 225 19.57 -27.78 -12.99
C ALA A 225 18.81 -26.63 -13.67
N PRO A 226 17.47 -26.64 -13.63
CA PRO A 226 16.71 -25.58 -14.28
C PRO A 226 16.99 -24.24 -13.59
N ASP A 227 17.12 -23.18 -14.39
CA ASP A 227 17.17 -21.82 -13.85
C ASP A 227 15.89 -21.57 -12.98
N ALA A 228 16.06 -20.96 -11.84
CA ALA A 228 14.95 -20.64 -10.93
C ALA A 228 13.82 -19.88 -11.64
N ARG A 229 14.15 -19.15 -12.72
CA ARG A 229 13.18 -18.43 -13.57
C ARG A 229 12.27 -19.35 -14.36
N LEU A 230 12.78 -20.49 -14.80
CA LEU A 230 11.98 -21.47 -15.53
C LEU A 230 10.94 -22.17 -14.65
N LEU A 231 11.14 -22.13 -13.32
CA LEU A 231 10.18 -22.63 -12.32
C LEU A 231 9.00 -21.68 -12.09
N ARG A 232 9.03 -20.49 -12.72
CA ARG A 232 8.03 -19.44 -12.60
C ARG A 232 7.49 -19.05 -13.96
N ARG A 233 6.16 -18.83 -14.03
CA ARG A 233 5.47 -18.32 -15.22
C ARG A 233 4.56 -17.17 -14.84
N PHE A 234 4.36 -16.25 -15.80
CA PHE A 234 3.55 -15.07 -15.62
C PHE A 234 2.33 -15.09 -16.53
N ILE A 235 1.17 -14.71 -15.95
CA ILE A 235 -0.04 -14.42 -16.73
C ILE A 235 -0.46 -13.01 -16.35
N LEU A 236 -0.55 -12.12 -17.32
CA LEU A 236 -1.05 -10.76 -17.14
C LEU A 236 -2.54 -10.73 -17.48
N VAL A 237 -3.33 -10.31 -16.53
CA VAL A 237 -4.79 -10.25 -16.65
C VAL A 237 -5.24 -8.82 -16.48
N GLN A 238 -5.99 -8.30 -17.44
CA GLN A 238 -6.65 -7.00 -17.34
C GLN A 238 -8.12 -7.22 -16.92
N PRO A 239 -8.49 -6.88 -15.68
CA PRO A 239 -9.84 -7.09 -15.17
C PRO A 239 -10.84 -6.03 -15.64
N VAL A 240 -12.13 -6.33 -15.50
CA VAL A 240 -13.20 -5.34 -15.50
C VAL A 240 -13.37 -4.84 -14.07
N LEU A 241 -12.95 -3.59 -13.81
CA LEU A 241 -12.97 -2.98 -12.47
C LEU A 241 -14.32 -2.34 -12.15
N ASP A 242 -14.78 -2.50 -10.92
CA ASP A 242 -15.94 -1.82 -10.36
C ASP A 242 -15.49 -0.81 -9.28
N TYR A 243 -15.24 0.43 -9.69
CA TYR A 243 -14.80 1.50 -8.79
C TYR A 243 -15.87 1.97 -7.79
N THR A 244 -17.10 1.41 -7.84
CA THR A 244 -18.13 1.65 -6.82
C THR A 244 -17.97 0.71 -5.62
N ALA A 245 -17.22 -0.38 -5.78
CA ALA A 245 -16.88 -1.30 -4.71
C ALA A 245 -15.63 -0.83 -3.94
N LEU A 246 -15.51 -1.22 -2.68
CA LEU A 246 -14.30 -0.97 -1.88
C LEU A 246 -13.06 -1.68 -2.43
N GLN A 247 -13.25 -2.77 -3.13
CA GLN A 247 -12.22 -3.56 -3.79
C GLN A 247 -12.60 -3.75 -5.26
N PRO A 248 -12.21 -2.84 -6.15
CA PRO A 248 -12.63 -2.84 -7.55
C PRO A 248 -12.30 -4.11 -8.32
N GLY A 249 -11.20 -4.78 -7.99
CA GLY A 249 -10.71 -5.99 -8.63
C GLY A 249 -11.05 -7.30 -7.91
N ALA A 250 -11.75 -7.26 -6.78
CA ALA A 250 -12.02 -8.45 -5.96
C ALA A 250 -12.66 -9.60 -6.75
N ARG A 251 -13.67 -9.28 -7.58
CA ARG A 251 -14.34 -10.27 -8.43
C ARG A 251 -13.36 -10.98 -9.38
N ALA A 252 -12.43 -10.24 -9.94
CA ALA A 252 -11.41 -10.78 -10.83
C ALA A 252 -10.37 -11.63 -10.08
N SER A 253 -9.89 -11.14 -8.93
CA SER A 253 -8.96 -11.89 -8.07
C SER A 253 -9.58 -13.20 -7.57
N ASP A 254 -10.84 -13.19 -7.19
CA ASP A 254 -11.56 -14.39 -6.75
C ASP A 254 -11.78 -15.39 -7.89
N ALA A 255 -12.14 -14.92 -9.08
CA ALA A 255 -12.26 -15.79 -10.27
C ALA A 255 -10.91 -16.45 -10.63
N ILE A 256 -9.79 -15.72 -10.54
CA ILE A 256 -8.45 -16.29 -10.76
C ILE A 256 -8.15 -17.35 -9.70
N ARG A 257 -8.42 -17.08 -8.42
CA ARG A 257 -8.20 -18.06 -7.34
C ARG A 257 -9.07 -19.30 -7.49
N GLU A 258 -10.31 -19.15 -7.95
CA GLU A 258 -11.21 -20.27 -8.24
C GLU A 258 -10.70 -21.10 -9.42
N ALA A 259 -10.31 -20.46 -10.52
CA ALA A 259 -9.69 -21.12 -11.66
C ALA A 259 -8.40 -21.87 -11.28
N ALA A 260 -7.58 -21.27 -10.39
CA ALA A 260 -6.36 -21.88 -9.87
C ALA A 260 -6.65 -23.13 -9.00
N ARG A 261 -7.66 -23.09 -8.15
CA ARG A 261 -8.08 -24.28 -7.35
C ARG A 261 -8.62 -25.41 -8.22
N ALA A 262 -9.19 -25.08 -9.38
CA ALA A 262 -9.75 -26.02 -10.34
C ALA A 262 -8.70 -26.57 -11.33
N LEU A 263 -7.40 -26.21 -11.19
CA LEU A 263 -6.34 -26.79 -12.02
C LEU A 263 -6.27 -28.30 -11.80
N ASP A 264 -6.14 -29.04 -12.90
CA ASP A 264 -5.91 -30.48 -12.85
C ASP A 264 -4.44 -30.74 -12.59
N VAL A 265 -4.04 -30.58 -11.31
CA VAL A 265 -2.68 -30.82 -10.86
C VAL A 265 -2.61 -32.21 -10.24
N PRO A 266 -1.80 -33.13 -10.80
CA PRO A 266 -1.65 -34.46 -10.25
C PRO A 266 -1.26 -34.44 -8.76
N PRO A 267 -1.79 -35.35 -7.93
CA PRO A 267 -1.43 -35.44 -6.52
C PRO A 267 0.09 -35.59 -6.36
N GLY A 268 0.71 -34.72 -5.60
CA GLY A 268 2.17 -34.70 -5.39
C GLY A 268 2.88 -33.56 -6.15
N ASN A 269 2.24 -32.88 -7.10
CA ASN A 269 2.81 -31.68 -7.71
C ASN A 269 2.50 -30.45 -6.86
N GLN A 270 3.50 -29.62 -6.63
CA GLN A 270 3.35 -28.35 -5.91
C GLN A 270 3.30 -27.22 -6.93
N VAL A 271 2.09 -26.84 -7.32
CA VAL A 271 1.85 -25.60 -8.07
C VAL A 271 1.30 -24.57 -7.13
N ARG A 272 1.91 -23.40 -7.07
CA ARG A 272 1.49 -22.27 -6.27
C ARG A 272 1.13 -21.11 -7.19
N VAL A 273 -0.10 -20.63 -7.09
CA VAL A 273 -0.58 -19.45 -7.82
C VAL A 273 -0.68 -18.31 -6.81
N ARG A 274 -0.05 -17.19 -7.15
CA ARG A 274 -0.02 -15.95 -6.34
C ARG A 274 -0.39 -14.75 -7.19
N LEU A 275 -1.03 -13.77 -6.58
CA LEU A 275 -1.46 -12.55 -7.27
C LEU A 275 -0.63 -11.36 -6.80
N THR A 276 -0.28 -10.48 -7.74
CA THR A 276 0.31 -9.17 -7.48
C THR A 276 -0.02 -8.19 -8.60
N GLY A 277 0.56 -7.01 -8.58
CA GLY A 277 0.29 -5.94 -9.55
C GLY A 277 -0.63 -4.86 -8.99
N PRO A 278 -0.85 -3.78 -9.76
CA PRO A 278 -1.57 -2.59 -9.27
C PRO A 278 -2.94 -2.87 -8.65
N VAL A 279 -3.71 -3.77 -9.25
CA VAL A 279 -5.08 -4.07 -8.81
C VAL A 279 -5.11 -4.84 -7.49
N PRO A 280 -4.45 -6.01 -7.34
CA PRO A 280 -4.44 -6.71 -6.06
C PRO A 280 -3.79 -5.91 -4.93
N LEU A 281 -2.75 -5.11 -5.24
CA LEU A 281 -2.11 -4.24 -4.26
C LEU A 281 -3.07 -3.19 -3.71
N ALA A 282 -3.89 -2.58 -4.57
CA ALA A 282 -4.90 -1.61 -4.15
C ALA A 282 -6.04 -2.28 -3.36
N ASP A 283 -6.56 -3.42 -3.83
CA ASP A 283 -7.66 -4.13 -3.17
C ASP A 283 -7.27 -4.63 -1.76
N GLU A 284 -6.05 -5.18 -1.60
CA GLU A 284 -5.57 -5.67 -0.31
C GLU A 284 -5.23 -4.54 0.66
N GLU A 285 -4.79 -3.37 0.16
CA GLU A 285 -4.60 -2.17 0.97
C GLU A 285 -5.91 -1.77 1.66
N PHE A 286 -7.02 -1.76 0.90
CA PHE A 286 -8.36 -1.50 1.48
C PHE A 286 -8.78 -2.55 2.49
N SER A 287 -8.52 -3.82 2.23
CA SER A 287 -8.88 -4.89 3.17
C SER A 287 -8.13 -4.76 4.49
N THR A 288 -6.84 -4.43 4.45
CA THR A 288 -6.01 -4.26 5.66
C THR A 288 -6.41 -3.03 6.46
N ILE A 289 -6.85 -1.95 5.81
CA ILE A 289 -7.42 -0.77 6.49
C ILE A 289 -8.76 -1.13 7.15
N ALA A 290 -9.60 -1.92 6.47
CA ALA A 290 -10.90 -2.33 6.98
C ALA A 290 -10.81 -3.34 8.13
N GLU A 291 -9.77 -4.20 8.14
CA GLU A 291 -9.54 -5.18 9.18
C GLU A 291 -9.37 -4.53 10.56
N GLY A 292 -10.16 -4.97 11.51
CA GLY A 292 -10.12 -4.46 12.89
C GLY A 292 -10.72 -3.07 13.09
N THR A 293 -11.10 -2.33 12.04
CA THR A 293 -11.62 -0.96 12.13
C THR A 293 -12.87 -0.88 13.00
N ALA A 294 -13.78 -1.84 12.92
CA ALA A 294 -14.99 -1.88 13.74
C ALA A 294 -14.66 -2.01 15.24
N LEU A 295 -13.77 -2.92 15.61
CA LEU A 295 -13.31 -3.12 16.99
C LEU A 295 -12.57 -1.88 17.50
N ASN A 296 -11.63 -1.35 16.72
CA ASN A 296 -10.87 -0.15 17.08
C ASN A 296 -11.78 1.06 17.27
N THR A 297 -12.78 1.23 16.41
CA THR A 297 -13.78 2.30 16.53
C THR A 297 -14.61 2.15 17.80
N LEU A 298 -15.07 0.93 18.14
CA LEU A 298 -15.83 0.68 19.35
C LEU A 298 -15.01 0.94 20.61
N VAL A 299 -13.77 0.47 20.65
CA VAL A 299 -12.83 0.70 21.77
C VAL A 299 -12.55 2.19 21.93
N THR A 300 -12.28 2.88 20.83
CA THR A 300 -12.04 4.35 20.82
C THR A 300 -13.25 5.10 21.36
N LEU A 301 -14.44 4.77 20.89
CA LEU A 301 -15.69 5.41 21.37
C LEU A 301 -15.90 5.16 22.86
N ALA A 302 -15.67 3.94 23.33
CA ALA A 302 -15.77 3.58 24.73
C ALA A 302 -14.77 4.39 25.60
N LEU A 303 -13.51 4.49 25.15
CA LEU A 303 -12.49 5.29 25.83
C LEU A 303 -12.81 6.78 25.83
N VAL A 304 -13.27 7.34 24.71
CA VAL A 304 -13.71 8.75 24.64
C VAL A 304 -14.87 9.01 25.62
N VAL A 305 -15.86 8.12 25.67
CA VAL A 305 -16.99 8.23 26.62
C VAL A 305 -16.50 8.12 28.07
N ALA A 306 -15.55 7.22 28.35
CA ALA A 306 -14.94 7.09 29.69
C ALA A 306 -14.17 8.37 30.09
N LEU A 307 -13.39 8.93 29.18
CA LEU A 307 -12.68 10.20 29.39
C LEU A 307 -13.65 11.37 29.60
N LEU A 308 -14.74 11.44 28.81
CA LEU A 308 -15.81 12.43 29.04
C LEU A 308 -16.47 12.26 30.41
N TRP A 309 -16.64 11.03 30.88
CA TRP A 309 -17.14 10.75 32.21
C TRP A 309 -16.20 11.25 33.30
N ILE A 310 -14.90 10.99 33.18
CA ILE A 310 -13.87 11.51 34.09
C ILE A 310 -13.83 13.03 34.08
N ALA A 311 -13.96 13.62 32.89
CA ALA A 311 -13.97 15.09 32.71
C ALA A 311 -15.18 15.73 33.33
N LEU A 312 -16.38 15.26 33.01
CA LEU A 312 -17.64 15.96 33.25
C LEU A 312 -18.44 15.41 34.42
N ARG A 313 -18.28 14.15 34.80
CA ARG A 313 -19.05 13.46 35.86
C ARG A 313 -20.57 13.70 35.79
N SER A 314 -21.09 13.93 34.60
CA SER A 314 -22.50 14.25 34.34
C SER A 314 -22.92 13.61 32.99
N TRP A 315 -23.69 12.52 33.07
CA TRP A 315 -24.19 11.84 31.87
C TRP A 315 -25.05 12.77 30.98
N ARG A 316 -25.75 13.76 31.58
CA ARG A 316 -26.57 14.74 30.84
C ARG A 316 -25.73 15.64 29.95
N LEU A 317 -24.57 16.08 30.43
CA LEU A 317 -23.62 16.85 29.62
C LEU A 317 -22.96 15.99 28.56
N ILE A 318 -22.63 14.74 28.87
CA ILE A 318 -22.04 13.81 27.90
C ILE A 318 -23.01 13.57 26.77
N VAL A 319 -24.29 13.26 27.07
CA VAL A 319 -25.32 13.07 26.04
C VAL A 319 -25.48 14.32 25.18
N ALA A 320 -25.51 15.51 25.80
CA ALA A 320 -25.62 16.77 25.05
C ALA A 320 -24.45 16.98 24.09
N ILE A 321 -23.21 16.64 24.50
CA ILE A 321 -22.02 16.71 23.64
C ILE A 321 -22.09 15.65 22.52
N LEU A 322 -22.39 14.41 22.86
CA LEU A 322 -22.45 13.33 21.88
C LEU A 322 -23.55 13.56 20.83
N VAL A 323 -24.73 14.04 21.23
CA VAL A 323 -25.79 14.40 20.28
C VAL A 323 -25.34 15.53 19.36
N SER A 324 -24.73 16.60 19.91
CA SER A 324 -24.20 17.68 19.09
C SER A 324 -23.10 17.22 18.13
N LEU A 325 -22.23 16.33 18.59
CA LEU A 325 -21.15 15.74 17.79
C LEU A 325 -21.72 14.89 16.65
N THR A 326 -22.70 14.02 16.93
CA THR A 326 -23.33 13.15 15.94
C THR A 326 -24.06 13.97 14.87
N VAL A 327 -24.82 14.99 15.27
CA VAL A 327 -25.47 15.91 14.32
C VAL A 327 -24.44 16.60 13.44
N GLY A 328 -23.35 17.07 14.03
CA GLY A 328 -22.26 17.73 13.30
C GLY A 328 -21.51 16.82 12.34
N LEU A 329 -21.24 15.59 12.76
CA LEU A 329 -20.59 14.58 11.91
C LEU A 329 -21.44 14.26 10.67
N VAL A 330 -22.74 13.99 10.87
CA VAL A 330 -23.64 13.65 9.76
C VAL A 330 -23.87 14.86 8.84
N ALA A 331 -23.98 16.08 9.39
CA ALA A 331 -24.09 17.30 8.59
C ALA A 331 -22.82 17.55 7.76
N THR A 332 -21.63 17.31 8.35
CA THR A 332 -20.34 17.43 7.64
C THR A 332 -20.19 16.35 6.57
N ALA A 333 -20.65 15.12 6.88
CA ALA A 333 -20.70 14.05 5.89
C ALA A 333 -21.60 14.41 4.70
N ALA A 334 -22.81 14.88 4.96
CA ALA A 334 -23.70 15.33 3.89
C ALA A 334 -23.07 16.46 3.05
N PHE A 335 -22.42 17.44 3.69
CA PHE A 335 -21.70 18.51 3.00
C PHE A 335 -20.61 17.97 2.09
N GLY A 336 -19.77 17.03 2.55
CA GLY A 336 -18.72 16.41 1.76
C GLY A 336 -19.25 15.74 0.49
N LEU A 337 -20.34 14.97 0.61
CA LEU A 337 -21.01 14.34 -0.54
C LEU A 337 -21.64 15.35 -1.50
N VAL A 338 -22.19 16.45 -1.01
CA VAL A 338 -22.73 17.52 -1.85
C VAL A 338 -21.62 18.23 -2.61
N ALA A 339 -20.47 18.47 -1.95
CA ALA A 339 -19.35 19.20 -2.54
C ALA A 339 -18.57 18.37 -3.58
N PHE A 340 -18.34 17.07 -3.30
CA PHE A 340 -17.42 16.22 -4.07
C PHE A 340 -18.09 14.98 -4.68
N ARG A 341 -19.37 14.70 -4.39
CA ARG A 341 -20.17 13.55 -4.83
C ARG A 341 -19.71 12.18 -4.28
N ALA A 342 -18.44 11.98 -4.05
CA ALA A 342 -17.86 10.78 -3.45
C ALA A 342 -16.71 11.19 -2.52
N TYR A 343 -16.42 10.36 -1.54
CA TYR A 343 -15.21 10.50 -0.75
C TYR A 343 -14.04 9.79 -1.43
N ASN A 344 -12.85 10.38 -1.36
CA ASN A 344 -11.63 9.67 -1.68
C ASN A 344 -11.04 9.01 -0.42
N LEU A 345 -10.05 8.15 -0.61
CA LEU A 345 -9.33 7.41 0.43
C LEU A 345 -8.88 8.25 1.64
N ILE A 346 -8.44 9.48 1.37
CA ILE A 346 -7.90 10.38 2.40
C ILE A 346 -9.05 11.18 3.03
N SER A 347 -10.01 11.62 2.22
CA SER A 347 -11.08 12.48 2.72
C SER A 347 -12.03 11.76 3.69
N VAL A 348 -12.17 10.42 3.62
CA VAL A 348 -12.91 9.61 4.61
C VAL A 348 -12.39 9.81 6.03
N ALA A 349 -11.10 10.08 6.21
CA ALA A 349 -10.50 10.32 7.52
C ALA A 349 -11.07 11.55 8.25
N PHE A 350 -11.85 12.41 7.54
CA PHE A 350 -12.52 13.55 8.18
C PHE A 350 -13.37 13.11 9.39
N ALA A 351 -13.97 11.92 9.36
CA ALA A 351 -14.83 11.45 10.43
C ALA A 351 -14.06 11.28 11.75
N ILE A 352 -12.86 10.69 11.69
CA ILE A 352 -12.00 10.51 12.87
C ILE A 352 -11.51 11.86 13.37
N LEU A 353 -11.09 12.74 12.46
CA LEU A 353 -10.64 14.09 12.79
C LEU A 353 -11.79 14.91 13.40
N PHE A 354 -13.00 14.83 12.84
CA PHE A 354 -14.17 15.53 13.37
C PHE A 354 -14.54 15.07 14.78
N VAL A 355 -14.51 13.75 15.04
CA VAL A 355 -14.78 13.22 16.39
C VAL A 355 -13.74 13.72 17.38
N GLY A 356 -12.46 13.65 17.03
CA GLY A 356 -11.37 14.10 17.90
C GLY A 356 -11.41 15.60 18.21
N LEU A 357 -11.63 16.44 17.19
CA LEU A 357 -11.57 17.89 17.32
C LEU A 357 -12.92 18.54 17.65
N GLY A 358 -14.01 17.97 17.15
CA GLY A 358 -15.36 18.48 17.42
C GLY A 358 -15.78 18.33 18.88
N VAL A 359 -15.31 17.27 19.54
CA VAL A 359 -15.55 17.05 20.96
C VAL A 359 -14.89 18.12 21.85
N ASP A 360 -13.74 18.69 21.39
CA ASP A 360 -13.01 19.74 22.12
C ASP A 360 -13.90 20.96 22.42
N PHE A 361 -14.60 21.48 21.41
CA PHE A 361 -15.50 22.61 21.61
C PHE A 361 -16.60 22.32 22.67
N GLY A 362 -17.12 21.07 22.62
CA GLY A 362 -18.10 20.59 23.61
C GLY A 362 -17.53 20.51 25.02
N ILE A 363 -16.32 20.02 25.19
CA ILE A 363 -15.62 19.95 26.49
C ILE A 363 -15.34 21.35 27.02
N GLN A 364 -14.78 22.25 26.20
CA GLN A 364 -14.50 23.64 26.60
C GLN A 364 -15.77 24.36 27.06
N PHE A 365 -16.87 24.25 26.30
CA PHE A 365 -18.15 24.81 26.67
C PHE A 365 -18.70 24.21 27.97
N ALA A 366 -18.69 22.86 28.08
CA ALA A 366 -19.23 22.19 29.26
C ALA A 366 -18.44 22.50 30.56
N MET A 367 -17.08 22.55 30.43
CA MET A 367 -16.23 22.90 31.58
C MET A 367 -16.41 24.35 32.04
N ALA A 368 -16.56 25.29 31.13
CA ALA A 368 -16.90 26.66 31.45
C ALA A 368 -18.31 26.75 32.08
N TYR A 369 -19.29 25.99 31.55
CA TYR A 369 -20.62 25.89 32.15
C TYR A 369 -20.56 25.39 33.59
N ARG A 370 -19.83 24.30 33.85
CA ARG A 370 -19.69 23.75 35.20
C ARG A 370 -19.06 24.76 36.18
N ALA A 371 -18.00 25.44 35.74
CA ALA A 371 -17.32 26.45 36.54
C ALA A 371 -18.26 27.62 36.88
N ARG A 372 -19.04 28.14 35.94
CA ARG A 372 -20.02 29.18 36.14
C ARG A 372 -21.24 28.72 36.96
N ARG A 373 -21.69 27.50 36.73
CA ARG A 373 -22.78 26.88 37.50
C ARG A 373 -22.44 26.78 39.00
N HIS A 374 -21.17 26.42 39.30
CA HIS A 374 -20.68 26.42 40.69
C HIS A 374 -20.68 27.81 41.29
N ALA A 375 -20.19 28.83 40.55
CA ALA A 375 -20.09 30.20 41.05
C ALA A 375 -21.44 30.92 41.21
N THR A 376 -22.42 30.66 40.33
CA THR A 376 -23.71 31.38 40.32
C THR A 376 -24.86 30.63 41.00
N GLY A 377 -24.73 29.30 41.15
CA GLY A 377 -25.82 28.44 41.63
C GLY A 377 -27.03 28.31 40.67
N ASP A 378 -27.13 29.13 39.62
CA ASP A 378 -28.23 29.14 38.64
C ASP A 378 -27.77 28.75 37.23
N SER A 379 -28.48 27.77 36.62
CA SER A 379 -28.20 27.24 35.26
C SER A 379 -28.45 28.27 34.17
N ARG A 380 -29.52 29.06 34.29
CA ARG A 380 -29.87 30.09 33.30
C ARG A 380 -28.86 31.24 33.30
N GLN A 381 -28.41 31.64 34.48
CA GLN A 381 -27.39 32.68 34.63
C GLN A 381 -26.03 32.17 34.11
N ALA A 382 -25.65 30.96 34.46
CA ALA A 382 -24.42 30.33 33.93
C ALA A 382 -24.40 30.31 32.39
N LEU A 383 -25.49 29.90 31.73
CA LEU A 383 -25.59 29.89 30.24
C LEU A 383 -25.52 31.30 29.64
N ARG A 384 -26.06 32.34 30.31
CA ARG A 384 -25.96 33.74 29.85
C ARG A 384 -24.53 34.28 29.92
N ASP A 385 -23.78 33.89 30.94
CA ASP A 385 -22.43 34.39 31.18
C ASP A 385 -21.39 33.73 30.25
N ILE A 386 -21.54 32.43 29.95
CA ILE A 386 -20.59 31.66 29.13
C ILE A 386 -20.46 32.24 27.73
N GLY A 387 -21.57 32.58 27.08
CA GLY A 387 -21.57 33.11 25.70
C GLY A 387 -20.69 34.36 25.58
N GLY A 388 -20.53 35.13 26.67
CA GLY A 388 -19.64 36.29 26.70
C GLY A 388 -18.19 35.96 27.10
N GLU A 389 -18.01 34.91 27.91
CA GLU A 389 -16.72 34.57 28.51
C GLU A 389 -15.84 33.66 27.64
N VAL A 390 -16.44 32.64 27.01
CA VAL A 390 -15.71 31.62 26.26
C VAL A 390 -16.01 31.68 24.75
N GLY A 391 -17.12 32.34 24.37
CA GLY A 391 -17.57 32.32 22.98
C GLY A 391 -16.56 32.91 21.99
N ALA A 392 -15.84 33.98 22.36
CA ALA A 392 -14.80 34.56 21.49
C ALA A 392 -13.58 33.64 21.34
N ALA A 393 -13.18 32.97 22.42
CA ALA A 393 -12.07 32.02 22.37
C ALA A 393 -12.42 30.78 21.52
N LEU A 394 -13.66 30.27 21.67
CA LEU A 394 -14.16 29.16 20.83
C LEU A 394 -14.25 29.54 19.34
N ALA A 395 -14.76 30.76 19.05
CA ALA A 395 -14.85 31.26 17.68
C ALA A 395 -13.45 31.40 17.03
N LEU A 396 -12.49 31.94 17.78
CA LEU A 396 -11.14 32.14 17.29
C LEU A 396 -10.43 30.79 17.10
N ALA A 397 -10.60 29.84 18.03
CA ALA A 397 -10.08 28.49 17.91
C ALA A 397 -10.67 27.77 16.69
N ALA A 398 -12.01 27.82 16.52
CA ALA A 398 -12.67 27.19 15.35
C ALA A 398 -12.21 27.80 14.03
N ALA A 399 -12.09 29.12 13.94
CA ALA A 399 -11.61 29.80 12.74
C ALA A 399 -10.14 29.48 12.45
N ALA A 400 -9.29 29.41 13.48
CA ALA A 400 -7.88 29.08 13.32
C ALA A 400 -7.68 27.62 12.88
N THR A 401 -8.45 26.68 13.45
CA THR A 401 -8.42 25.28 13.05
C THR A 401 -8.94 25.11 11.62
N ALA A 402 -10.07 25.77 11.28
CA ALA A 402 -10.60 25.75 9.91
C ALA A 402 -9.60 26.37 8.90
N ALA A 403 -8.91 27.45 9.25
CA ALA A 403 -7.88 28.06 8.41
C ALA A 403 -6.70 27.10 8.18
N GLY A 404 -6.31 26.33 9.20
CA GLY A 404 -5.30 25.26 9.07
C GLY A 404 -5.71 24.19 8.05
N PHE A 405 -6.97 23.75 8.08
CA PHE A 405 -7.50 22.81 7.09
C PHE A 405 -7.63 23.41 5.69
N TYR A 406 -8.17 24.62 5.56
CA TYR A 406 -8.32 25.28 4.25
C TYR A 406 -6.97 25.62 3.59
N ALA A 407 -5.88 25.62 4.34
CA ALA A 407 -4.54 25.81 3.77
C ALA A 407 -4.13 24.73 2.74
N PHE A 408 -4.79 23.56 2.77
CA PHE A 408 -4.58 22.51 1.79
C PHE A 408 -5.29 22.75 0.45
N VAL A 409 -6.31 23.62 0.40
CA VAL A 409 -7.14 23.82 -0.80
C VAL A 409 -6.33 24.19 -2.06
N PRO A 410 -5.33 25.08 -2.02
CA PRO A 410 -4.57 25.48 -3.21
C PRO A 410 -3.39 24.53 -3.50
N THR A 411 -3.45 23.25 -3.08
CA THR A 411 -2.39 22.29 -3.35
C THR A 411 -2.77 21.31 -4.45
N ASP A 412 -1.76 20.77 -5.14
CA ASP A 412 -1.94 19.77 -6.19
C ASP A 412 -2.27 18.38 -5.67
N TYR A 413 -2.24 18.18 -4.35
CA TYR A 413 -2.64 16.93 -3.71
C TYR A 413 -4.15 16.96 -3.39
N ARG A 414 -4.97 16.60 -4.39
CA ARG A 414 -6.45 16.68 -4.31
C ARG A 414 -7.04 15.92 -3.14
N GLY A 415 -6.51 14.72 -2.84
CA GLY A 415 -7.00 13.92 -1.72
C GLY A 415 -7.03 14.70 -0.41
N VAL A 416 -5.97 15.41 -0.10
CA VAL A 416 -5.85 16.24 1.12
C VAL A 416 -6.54 17.58 0.98
N SER A 417 -6.59 18.16 -0.23
CA SER A 417 -7.35 19.38 -0.52
C SER A 417 -8.84 19.22 -0.20
N GLU A 418 -9.44 18.12 -0.65
CA GLU A 418 -10.84 17.77 -0.35
C GLU A 418 -11.07 17.53 1.16
N LEU A 419 -10.15 16.77 1.79
CA LEU A 419 -10.16 16.61 3.25
C LEU A 419 -10.13 17.97 3.96
N GLY A 420 -9.30 18.90 3.48
CA GLY A 420 -9.17 20.25 4.00
C GLY A 420 -10.48 21.03 3.94
N VAL A 421 -11.21 20.95 2.82
CA VAL A 421 -12.53 21.60 2.69
C VAL A 421 -13.56 20.98 3.63
N ILE A 422 -13.63 19.63 3.66
CA ILE A 422 -14.62 18.91 4.47
C ILE A 422 -14.36 19.13 5.96
N ALA A 423 -13.14 18.92 6.41
CA ALA A 423 -12.78 19.05 7.81
C ALA A 423 -12.82 20.52 8.29
N GLY A 424 -12.36 21.47 7.46
CA GLY A 424 -12.44 22.90 7.76
C GLY A 424 -13.88 23.37 7.93
N THR A 425 -14.78 22.97 7.01
CA THR A 425 -16.23 23.24 7.14
C THR A 425 -16.81 22.52 8.35
N GLY A 426 -16.37 21.28 8.61
CA GLY A 426 -16.75 20.53 9.80
C GLY A 426 -16.44 21.25 11.10
N MET A 427 -15.29 21.93 11.20
CA MET A 427 -14.95 22.73 12.40
C MET A 427 -15.88 23.92 12.58
N ILE A 428 -16.30 24.56 11.49
CA ILE A 428 -17.30 25.63 11.53
C ILE A 428 -18.66 25.08 11.99
N VAL A 429 -19.08 23.93 11.45
CA VAL A 429 -20.35 23.25 11.85
C VAL A 429 -20.30 22.87 13.32
N ALA A 430 -19.20 22.26 13.80
CA ALA A 430 -19.02 21.90 15.21
C ALA A 430 -19.12 23.13 16.14
N PHE A 431 -18.50 24.24 15.75
CA PHE A 431 -18.61 25.51 16.51
C PHE A 431 -20.05 26.03 16.52
N VAL A 432 -20.74 26.07 15.38
CA VAL A 432 -22.14 26.54 15.31
C VAL A 432 -23.04 25.70 16.18
N LEU A 433 -22.89 24.36 16.16
CA LEU A 433 -23.68 23.47 17.02
C LEU A 433 -23.33 23.65 18.52
N THR A 434 -22.09 23.98 18.84
CA THR A 434 -21.63 24.24 20.20
C THR A 434 -22.25 25.52 20.79
N ILE A 435 -22.55 26.52 19.95
CA ILE A 435 -23.17 27.76 20.41
C ILE A 435 -24.71 27.80 20.24
N THR A 436 -25.30 26.81 19.55
CA THR A 436 -26.76 26.72 19.31
C THR A 436 -27.38 25.48 19.94
N LEU A 437 -27.08 24.29 19.46
CA LEU A 437 -27.67 23.02 19.90
C LEU A 437 -27.25 22.66 21.33
N LEU A 438 -25.95 22.74 21.62
CA LEU A 438 -25.44 22.35 22.94
C LEU A 438 -26.05 23.17 24.08
N PRO A 439 -26.16 24.53 24.05
CA PRO A 439 -26.86 25.30 25.06
C PRO A 439 -28.36 24.94 25.18
N ALA A 440 -29.04 24.67 24.07
CA ALA A 440 -30.42 24.22 24.06
C ALA A 440 -30.59 22.86 24.77
N LEU A 441 -29.72 21.89 24.46
CA LEU A 441 -29.70 20.57 25.11
C LEU A 441 -29.37 20.70 26.61
N VAL A 442 -28.43 21.54 27.02
CA VAL A 442 -28.08 21.77 28.42
C VAL A 442 -29.26 22.41 29.16
N ALA A 443 -29.98 23.38 28.55
CA ALA A 443 -31.19 23.98 29.13
C ALA A 443 -32.34 22.96 29.27
N LEU A 444 -32.47 22.02 28.34
CA LEU A 444 -33.50 20.96 28.36
C LEU A 444 -33.21 19.87 29.39
N LEU A 445 -31.96 19.34 29.36
CA LEU A 445 -31.52 18.23 30.21
C LEU A 445 -31.27 18.62 31.67
N ARG A 446 -31.07 19.91 31.96
CA ARG A 446 -30.89 20.49 33.30
C ARG A 446 -29.88 19.70 34.14
N PRO A 447 -28.56 19.73 33.80
CA PRO A 447 -27.56 19.04 34.60
C PRO A 447 -27.58 19.47 36.08
N ARG A 448 -27.18 18.58 36.96
CA ARG A 448 -27.11 18.84 38.39
C ARG A 448 -26.09 19.92 38.69
N GLY A 449 -26.23 20.61 39.82
CA GLY A 449 -25.26 21.61 40.27
C GLY A 449 -23.91 21.00 40.63
N GLU A 450 -22.85 21.81 40.54
CA GLU A 450 -21.48 21.35 40.87
C GLU A 450 -21.22 21.52 42.38
N PRO A 451 -20.82 20.45 43.09
CA PRO A 451 -20.55 20.50 44.52
C PRO A 451 -19.21 21.19 44.86
N ALA A 452 -18.25 21.22 43.89
CA ALA A 452 -16.91 21.76 44.09
C ALA A 452 -16.43 22.58 42.89
N GLU A 453 -15.42 23.42 43.15
CA GLU A 453 -14.76 24.21 42.12
C GLU A 453 -14.12 23.32 41.04
N VAL A 454 -14.29 23.68 39.77
CA VAL A 454 -13.82 22.93 38.61
C VAL A 454 -12.38 23.36 38.28
N GLY A 455 -11.43 22.49 38.55
CA GLY A 455 -9.99 22.70 38.26
C GLY A 455 -9.10 21.65 38.92
N TYR A 456 -7.78 21.79 38.78
CA TYR A 456 -6.80 20.89 39.37
C TYR A 456 -6.02 21.58 40.51
N LYS A 457 -6.59 21.65 41.72
CA LYS A 457 -5.93 22.22 42.90
C LYS A 457 -4.59 21.55 43.24
N ALA A 458 -4.45 20.27 42.87
CA ALA A 458 -3.20 19.52 43.04
C ALA A 458 -2.04 20.06 42.19
N LEU A 459 -2.29 20.83 41.14
CA LEU A 459 -1.26 21.47 40.31
C LEU A 459 -0.72 22.78 40.86
N ALA A 460 -1.21 23.26 42.04
CA ALA A 460 -0.71 24.46 42.67
C ALA A 460 0.80 24.49 42.98
N PRO A 461 1.47 23.37 43.38
CA PRO A 461 2.92 23.33 43.50
C PRO A 461 3.64 23.55 42.18
N LEU A 462 3.13 22.93 41.11
CA LEU A 462 3.70 23.03 39.75
C LEU A 462 3.54 24.47 39.20
N ASP A 463 2.38 25.09 39.38
CA ASP A 463 2.14 26.47 38.98
C ASP A 463 3.13 27.43 39.63
N ARG A 464 3.34 27.28 40.96
CA ARG A 464 4.34 28.06 41.72
C ARG A 464 5.76 27.80 41.27
N TRP A 465 6.11 26.56 40.99
CA TRP A 465 7.43 26.16 40.51
C TRP A 465 7.73 26.77 39.14
N LEU A 466 6.78 26.70 38.19
CA LEU A 466 6.90 27.27 36.84
C LEU A 466 7.13 28.80 36.90
N LEU A 467 6.42 29.50 37.78
CA LEU A 467 6.59 30.94 37.95
C LEU A 467 7.93 31.29 38.66
N ALA A 468 8.34 30.51 39.66
CA ALA A 468 9.60 30.71 40.38
C ALA A 468 10.83 30.42 39.53
N ARG A 469 10.74 29.34 38.68
CA ARG A 469 11.86 28.90 37.82
C ARG A 469 11.65 29.29 36.35
N ARG A 470 10.85 30.33 36.10
CA ARG A 470 10.54 30.83 34.76
C ARG A 470 11.76 30.94 33.82
N PRO A 471 12.92 31.55 34.21
CA PRO A 471 14.05 31.67 33.30
C PRO A 471 14.63 30.31 32.91
N VAL A 472 14.63 29.31 33.82
CA VAL A 472 15.07 27.96 33.52
C VAL A 472 14.17 27.27 32.51
N VAL A 473 12.83 27.39 32.73
CA VAL A 473 11.85 26.77 31.79
C VAL A 473 11.97 27.38 30.40
N LEU A 474 12.16 28.70 30.31
CA LEU A 474 12.35 29.38 29.03
C LEU A 474 13.70 29.03 28.38
N ALA A 475 14.78 28.88 29.17
CA ALA A 475 16.07 28.43 28.67
C ALA A 475 16.00 27.00 28.10
N VAL A 476 15.29 26.09 28.77
CA VAL A 476 15.02 24.73 28.26
C VAL A 476 14.21 24.78 26.97
N ALA A 477 13.17 25.63 26.89
CA ALA A 477 12.39 25.77 25.65
C ALA A 477 13.25 26.26 24.47
N VAL A 478 14.15 27.23 24.72
CA VAL A 478 15.09 27.71 23.70
C VAL A 478 16.07 26.62 23.31
N LEU A 479 16.59 25.85 24.28
CA LEU A 479 17.50 24.74 24.00
C LEU A 479 16.83 23.67 23.11
N ILE A 480 15.59 23.27 23.42
CA ILE A 480 14.80 22.34 22.59
C ILE A 480 14.60 22.93 21.19
N ALA A 481 14.24 24.20 21.07
CA ALA A 481 14.05 24.83 19.76
C ALA A 481 15.35 24.84 18.93
N LEU A 482 16.51 25.15 19.55
CA LEU A 482 17.81 25.14 18.89
C LEU A 482 18.23 23.72 18.49
N ALA A 483 18.02 22.72 19.36
CA ALA A 483 18.29 21.31 19.06
C ALA A 483 17.39 20.82 17.91
N GLY A 484 16.10 21.16 17.94
CA GLY A 484 15.16 20.85 16.87
C GLY A 484 15.60 21.42 15.51
N ILE A 485 16.00 22.71 15.48
CA ILE A 485 16.53 23.33 14.26
C ILE A 485 17.81 22.62 13.77
N ALA A 486 18.72 22.28 14.68
CA ALA A 486 19.97 21.59 14.33
C ALA A 486 19.75 20.16 13.80
N LEU A 487 18.65 19.50 14.22
CA LEU A 487 18.32 18.15 13.81
C LEU A 487 17.47 18.09 12.53
N LEU A 488 16.83 19.19 12.12
CA LEU A 488 16.01 19.23 10.89
C LEU A 488 16.70 18.65 9.64
N PRO A 489 17.99 18.92 9.35
CA PRO A 489 18.67 18.35 8.18
C PRO A 489 18.81 16.82 8.24
N LYS A 490 18.65 16.20 9.42
CA LYS A 490 18.71 14.75 9.60
C LYS A 490 17.36 14.06 9.48
N LEU A 491 16.29 14.84 9.28
CA LEU A 491 14.94 14.31 9.07
C LEU A 491 14.92 13.50 7.77
N ARG A 492 14.52 12.24 7.87
CA ARG A 492 14.42 11.34 6.73
C ARG A 492 12.98 11.31 6.23
N PHE A 493 12.84 11.27 4.91
CA PHE A 493 11.56 11.01 4.27
C PHE A 493 11.65 9.66 3.57
N ASP A 494 10.70 8.78 3.85
CA ASP A 494 10.55 7.50 3.18
C ASP A 494 9.62 7.67 1.99
N PHE A 495 10.15 7.52 0.79
CA PHE A 495 9.44 7.69 -0.48
C PHE A 495 8.91 6.38 -1.03
N ASP A 496 9.21 5.23 -0.39
CA ASP A 496 8.74 3.94 -0.86
C ASP A 496 7.29 3.67 -0.37
N PRO A 497 6.30 3.68 -1.28
CA PRO A 497 4.93 3.36 -0.89
C PRO A 497 4.75 1.92 -0.41
N MET A 498 5.68 1.00 -0.72
CA MET A 498 5.60 -0.38 -0.26
C MET A 498 5.78 -0.50 1.26
N HIS A 499 6.57 0.40 1.87
CA HIS A 499 6.74 0.43 3.33
C HIS A 499 5.45 0.84 4.08
N LEU A 500 4.49 1.44 3.39
CA LEU A 500 3.19 1.80 3.96
C LEU A 500 2.18 0.64 3.92
N ARG A 501 2.48 -0.42 3.20
CA ARG A 501 1.61 -1.58 3.02
C ARG A 501 1.99 -2.72 3.94
N SER A 502 1.02 -3.60 4.23
CA SER A 502 1.27 -4.77 5.06
C SER A 502 2.13 -5.80 4.30
N PRO A 503 3.33 -6.16 4.77
CA PRO A 503 4.16 -7.18 4.12
C PRO A 503 3.57 -8.60 4.22
N ARG A 504 2.48 -8.78 4.99
CA ARG A 504 1.76 -10.05 5.12
C ARG A 504 0.70 -10.23 4.04
N ALA A 505 0.30 -9.16 3.35
CA ALA A 505 -0.63 -9.22 2.24
C ALA A 505 0.00 -10.02 1.09
N GLU A 506 -0.80 -10.87 0.42
CA GLU A 506 -0.32 -11.78 -0.64
C GLU A 506 0.34 -11.00 -1.78
N SER A 507 -0.31 -9.93 -2.23
CA SER A 507 0.18 -9.13 -3.36
C SER A 507 1.50 -8.42 -3.05
N VAL A 508 1.65 -7.91 -1.82
CA VAL A 508 2.89 -7.25 -1.35
C VAL A 508 4.01 -8.27 -1.18
N ALA A 509 3.75 -9.40 -0.51
CA ALA A 509 4.73 -10.47 -0.33
C ALA A 509 5.22 -11.03 -1.67
N THR A 510 4.31 -11.17 -2.65
CA THR A 510 4.65 -11.63 -4.00
C THR A 510 5.50 -10.60 -4.74
N LEU A 511 5.15 -9.31 -4.67
CA LEU A 511 5.93 -8.24 -5.29
C LEU A 511 7.35 -8.16 -4.72
N LEU A 512 7.47 -8.20 -3.38
CA LEU A 512 8.77 -8.20 -2.70
C LEU A 512 9.62 -9.45 -3.04
N ASP A 513 8.96 -10.58 -3.33
CA ASP A 513 9.66 -11.78 -3.79
C ASP A 513 10.17 -11.61 -5.22
N LEU A 514 9.39 -11.02 -6.12
CA LEU A 514 9.80 -10.70 -7.48
C LEU A 514 10.93 -9.67 -7.54
N ALA A 515 10.90 -8.67 -6.67
CA ALA A 515 11.91 -7.61 -6.59
C ALA A 515 13.31 -8.13 -6.20
N LYS A 516 13.43 -9.34 -5.64
CA LYS A 516 14.73 -9.96 -5.32
C LYS A 516 15.55 -10.34 -6.56
N ASP A 517 14.88 -10.60 -7.69
CA ASP A 517 15.53 -10.83 -8.97
C ASP A 517 15.44 -9.56 -9.83
N PRO A 518 16.58 -8.90 -10.15
CA PRO A 518 16.57 -7.65 -10.93
C PRO A 518 15.84 -7.75 -12.29
N ARG A 519 15.69 -8.95 -12.84
CA ARG A 519 15.04 -9.18 -14.13
C ARG A 519 13.51 -9.29 -14.04
N THR A 520 12.97 -9.56 -12.85
CA THR A 520 11.54 -9.57 -12.56
C THR A 520 11.11 -8.38 -11.72
N ALA A 521 12.06 -7.52 -11.33
CA ALA A 521 11.78 -6.30 -10.59
C ALA A 521 10.92 -5.35 -11.44
N PRO A 522 9.86 -4.76 -10.86
CA PRO A 522 8.93 -3.90 -11.60
C PRO A 522 9.45 -2.47 -11.81
N ASP A 523 10.70 -2.20 -11.46
CA ASP A 523 11.29 -0.85 -11.38
C ASP A 523 11.80 -0.35 -12.74
N THR A 524 10.98 -0.50 -13.79
CA THR A 524 11.31 -0.04 -15.15
C THR A 524 10.76 1.34 -15.42
N ILE A 525 11.45 2.09 -16.27
CA ILE A 525 10.99 3.38 -16.78
C ILE A 525 10.56 3.19 -18.24
N ASP A 526 9.37 3.69 -18.56
CA ASP A 526 8.80 3.68 -19.90
C ASP A 526 9.03 5.04 -20.59
N VAL A 527 9.40 5.01 -21.87
CA VAL A 527 9.52 6.19 -22.71
C VAL A 527 8.73 6.00 -23.99
N LEU A 528 8.01 7.04 -24.43
CA LEU A 528 7.24 7.02 -25.66
C LEU A 528 7.99 7.78 -26.76
N ALA A 529 8.50 7.06 -27.73
CA ALA A 529 9.17 7.63 -28.91
C ALA A 529 8.18 7.85 -30.07
N PRO A 530 8.44 8.80 -30.99
CA PRO A 530 7.53 9.10 -32.11
C PRO A 530 7.47 8.01 -33.19
N SER A 531 8.47 7.13 -33.26
CA SER A 531 8.50 5.99 -34.21
C SER A 531 9.40 4.88 -33.67
N VAL A 532 9.37 3.69 -34.31
CA VAL A 532 10.26 2.56 -33.98
C VAL A 532 11.72 2.94 -34.15
N ASP A 533 12.10 3.60 -35.25
CA ASP A 533 13.50 4.00 -35.48
C ASP A 533 13.97 5.02 -34.43
N ALA A 534 13.12 5.99 -34.10
CA ALA A 534 13.41 6.93 -33.02
C ALA A 534 13.57 6.21 -31.65
N ALA A 535 12.79 5.14 -31.40
CA ALA A 535 12.92 4.36 -30.19
C ALA A 535 14.26 3.61 -30.11
N VAL A 536 14.74 3.06 -31.22
CA VAL A 536 16.06 2.41 -31.28
C VAL A 536 17.17 3.42 -30.97
N HIS A 537 17.20 4.56 -31.66
CA HIS A 537 18.23 5.57 -31.44
C HIS A 537 18.20 6.21 -30.05
N LEU A 538 17.00 6.39 -29.47
CA LEU A 538 16.85 6.87 -28.10
C LEU A 538 17.28 5.79 -27.10
N GLY A 539 16.93 4.52 -27.38
CA GLY A 539 17.35 3.36 -26.61
C GLY A 539 18.88 3.25 -26.49
N GLU A 540 19.62 3.37 -27.61
CA GLU A 540 21.10 3.38 -27.62
C GLU A 540 21.72 4.51 -26.78
N ARG A 541 21.04 5.65 -26.69
CA ARG A 541 21.48 6.78 -25.84
C ARG A 541 21.23 6.49 -24.37
N LEU A 542 20.08 5.89 -24.03
CA LEU A 542 19.69 5.52 -22.66
C LEU A 542 20.58 4.40 -22.13
N GLU A 543 20.93 3.43 -22.95
CA GLU A 543 21.80 2.28 -22.60
C GLU A 543 23.23 2.71 -22.22
N LYS A 544 23.70 3.85 -22.74
CA LYS A 544 25.02 4.43 -22.38
C LYS A 544 25.05 5.04 -20.98
N LEU A 545 23.91 5.17 -20.31
CA LEU A 545 23.87 5.70 -18.94
C LEU A 545 24.41 4.67 -17.93
N PRO A 546 25.30 5.06 -17.02
CA PRO A 546 25.94 4.11 -16.10
C PRO A 546 24.99 3.45 -15.09
N VAL A 547 23.77 3.96 -14.98
CA VAL A 547 22.70 3.48 -14.08
C VAL A 547 21.69 2.58 -14.80
N VAL A 548 21.82 2.42 -16.10
CA VAL A 548 20.99 1.55 -16.96
C VAL A 548 21.70 0.23 -17.17
N ASP A 549 20.98 -0.87 -17.04
CA ASP A 549 21.48 -2.22 -17.35
C ASP A 549 21.29 -2.53 -18.83
N HIS A 550 20.06 -2.45 -19.29
CA HIS A 550 19.68 -2.66 -20.68
C HIS A 550 18.39 -1.91 -21.02
N VAL A 551 18.10 -1.82 -22.29
CA VAL A 551 16.90 -1.16 -22.81
C VAL A 551 16.19 -2.10 -23.78
N LEU A 552 14.87 -2.23 -23.64
CA LEU A 552 14.04 -3.00 -24.57
C LEU A 552 13.21 -2.05 -25.45
N THR A 553 13.16 -2.40 -26.74
CA THR A 553 12.30 -1.80 -27.77
C THR A 553 11.66 -2.92 -28.59
N LEU A 554 10.77 -2.60 -29.52
CA LEU A 554 10.26 -3.62 -30.44
C LEU A 554 11.38 -4.30 -31.23
N ALA A 555 12.47 -3.59 -31.54
CA ALA A 555 13.61 -4.14 -32.27
C ALA A 555 14.37 -5.20 -31.45
N SER A 556 14.30 -5.18 -30.13
CA SER A 556 14.91 -6.17 -29.25
C SER A 556 14.33 -7.60 -29.43
N PHE A 557 13.15 -7.70 -30.06
CA PHE A 557 12.53 -9.00 -30.39
C PHE A 557 12.92 -9.52 -31.77
N VAL A 558 13.87 -8.88 -32.42
CA VAL A 558 14.52 -9.37 -33.63
C VAL A 558 15.92 -9.86 -33.25
N PRO A 559 16.14 -11.17 -33.19
CA PRO A 559 17.43 -11.73 -32.74
C PRO A 559 18.60 -11.31 -33.64
N GLU A 560 19.77 -11.15 -33.05
CA GLU A 560 21.03 -10.94 -33.78
C GLU A 560 21.60 -12.24 -34.30
N ASP A 561 22.49 -12.20 -35.32
CA ASP A 561 23.21 -13.34 -35.90
C ASP A 561 22.31 -14.49 -36.35
N GLN A 562 21.10 -14.18 -36.86
CA GLN A 562 20.08 -15.18 -37.16
C GLN A 562 20.54 -16.22 -38.20
N ASP A 563 21.30 -15.83 -39.24
CA ASP A 563 21.71 -16.74 -40.30
C ASP A 563 22.58 -17.90 -39.75
N GLU A 564 23.51 -17.60 -38.84
CA GLU A 564 24.37 -18.59 -38.20
C GLU A 564 23.56 -19.48 -37.21
N LYS A 565 22.69 -18.86 -36.44
CA LYS A 565 21.83 -19.57 -35.48
C LYS A 565 20.84 -20.51 -36.18
N LEU A 566 20.20 -20.01 -37.23
CA LEU A 566 19.27 -20.81 -38.04
C LEU A 566 19.96 -21.97 -38.74
N ALA A 567 21.23 -21.79 -39.21
CA ALA A 567 21.99 -22.91 -39.77
C ALA A 567 22.22 -24.01 -38.73
N LEU A 568 22.64 -23.68 -37.51
CA LEU A 568 22.83 -24.65 -36.42
C LEU A 568 21.55 -25.37 -36.03
N ILE A 569 20.43 -24.63 -35.95
CA ILE A 569 19.11 -25.19 -35.64
C ILE A 569 18.64 -26.09 -36.80
N GLY A 570 18.80 -25.64 -38.04
CA GLY A 570 18.42 -26.39 -39.24
C GLY A 570 19.19 -27.70 -39.39
N ASP A 571 20.50 -27.70 -39.13
CA ASP A 571 21.33 -28.92 -39.13
C ASP A 571 20.83 -29.91 -38.07
N ALA A 572 20.50 -29.41 -36.86
CA ALA A 572 19.93 -30.25 -35.82
C ALA A 572 18.54 -30.75 -36.19
N ALA A 573 17.71 -29.91 -36.80
CA ALA A 573 16.34 -30.24 -37.22
C ALA A 573 16.37 -31.39 -38.27
N MET A 574 17.26 -31.32 -39.29
CA MET A 574 17.38 -32.38 -40.28
C MET A 574 17.66 -33.76 -39.67
N LEU A 575 18.41 -33.81 -38.56
CA LEU A 575 18.74 -35.07 -37.88
C LEU A 575 17.63 -35.51 -36.92
N LEU A 576 16.98 -34.55 -36.21
CA LEU A 576 16.07 -34.85 -35.12
C LEU A 576 14.61 -34.89 -35.53
N GLU A 577 14.18 -34.18 -36.59
CA GLU A 577 12.76 -34.10 -36.99
C GLU A 577 12.18 -35.48 -37.34
N PRO A 578 12.83 -36.37 -38.12
CA PRO A 578 12.30 -37.71 -38.38
C PRO A 578 12.12 -38.53 -37.10
N THR A 579 12.93 -38.23 -36.09
CA THR A 579 12.95 -38.91 -34.78
C THR A 579 11.87 -38.38 -33.85
N LEU A 580 11.71 -37.06 -33.81
CA LEU A 580 10.75 -36.39 -32.94
C LEU A 580 9.31 -36.39 -33.48
N ALA A 581 9.15 -36.50 -34.80
CA ALA A 581 7.85 -36.55 -35.48
C ALA A 581 7.66 -37.91 -36.20
N PRO A 582 7.57 -39.02 -35.46
CA PRO A 582 7.38 -40.33 -36.07
C PRO A 582 6.06 -40.38 -36.83
N ALA A 583 6.03 -41.13 -37.96
CA ALA A 583 4.85 -41.28 -38.82
C ALA A 583 3.60 -41.85 -38.07
N SER A 584 3.82 -42.57 -36.99
CA SER A 584 2.77 -43.05 -36.09
C SER A 584 3.30 -43.24 -34.67
N THR A 585 2.50 -42.94 -33.71
CA THR A 585 2.76 -43.25 -32.29
C THR A 585 2.12 -44.58 -31.93
N LYS A 586 2.75 -45.32 -31.02
CA LYS A 586 2.15 -46.54 -30.48
C LYS A 586 0.85 -46.21 -29.69
N PRO A 587 -0.17 -47.06 -29.77
CA PRO A 587 -1.38 -46.87 -28.96
C PRO A 587 -1.05 -46.94 -27.45
N PRO A 588 -1.85 -46.27 -26.59
CA PRO A 588 -1.65 -46.31 -25.13
C PRO A 588 -1.53 -47.75 -24.65
N PRO A 589 -0.52 -48.08 -23.80
CA PRO A 589 -0.32 -49.45 -23.33
C PRO A 589 -1.40 -49.84 -22.29
N THR A 590 -1.68 -51.13 -22.24
CA THR A 590 -2.38 -51.73 -21.09
C THR A 590 -1.47 -51.76 -19.86
N ASP A 591 -2.06 -51.95 -18.68
CA ASP A 591 -1.27 -52.07 -17.43
C ASP A 591 -0.32 -53.28 -17.49
N ALA A 592 -0.77 -54.42 -18.07
CA ALA A 592 0.07 -55.61 -18.24
C ALA A 592 1.26 -55.36 -19.15
N GLU A 593 1.09 -54.63 -20.26
CA GLU A 593 2.22 -54.23 -21.16
C GLU A 593 3.19 -53.32 -20.47
N THR A 594 2.68 -52.35 -19.62
CA THR A 594 3.51 -51.47 -18.82
C THR A 594 4.37 -52.25 -17.82
N VAL A 595 3.77 -53.19 -17.09
CA VAL A 595 4.49 -54.08 -16.16
C VAL A 595 5.53 -54.93 -16.88
N ALA A 596 5.18 -55.50 -18.05
CA ALA A 596 6.13 -56.25 -18.83
C ALA A 596 7.35 -55.43 -19.27
N ALA A 597 7.13 -54.20 -19.76
CA ALA A 597 8.19 -53.27 -20.12
C ALA A 597 9.06 -52.87 -18.92
N MET A 598 8.46 -52.66 -17.74
CA MET A 598 9.20 -52.41 -16.49
C MET A 598 10.13 -53.58 -16.14
N MET A 599 9.64 -54.80 -16.24
CA MET A 599 10.46 -55.97 -15.94
C MET A 599 11.57 -56.18 -16.95
N HIS A 600 11.34 -55.88 -18.24
CA HIS A 600 12.37 -55.87 -19.28
C HIS A 600 13.46 -54.84 -19.00
N ALA A 601 13.08 -53.59 -18.63
CA ALA A 601 14.03 -52.54 -18.25
C ALA A 601 14.85 -52.94 -17.01
N VAL A 602 14.23 -53.58 -16.02
CA VAL A 602 14.92 -54.14 -14.86
C VAL A 602 15.99 -55.14 -15.24
N GLN A 603 15.66 -56.08 -16.15
CA GLN A 603 16.62 -57.07 -16.62
C GLN A 603 17.81 -56.40 -17.32
N SER A 604 17.56 -55.46 -18.25
CA SER A 604 18.62 -54.76 -18.98
C SER A 604 19.52 -53.93 -18.03
N LEU A 605 18.92 -53.30 -16.97
CA LEU A 605 19.68 -52.58 -15.95
C LEU A 605 20.55 -53.49 -15.10
N ASP A 606 20.07 -54.71 -14.75
CA ASP A 606 20.86 -55.70 -14.01
C ASP A 606 22.04 -56.26 -14.85
N GLU A 607 21.84 -56.48 -16.16
CA GLU A 607 22.89 -56.89 -17.09
C GLU A 607 23.96 -55.78 -17.25
N ALA A 608 23.52 -54.51 -17.45
CA ALA A 608 24.42 -53.36 -17.55
C ALA A 608 25.20 -53.12 -16.23
N ARG A 609 24.53 -53.29 -15.08
CA ARG A 609 25.18 -53.22 -13.76
C ARG A 609 26.27 -54.27 -13.59
N ALA A 610 26.01 -55.51 -14.03
CA ALA A 610 27.00 -56.60 -13.95
C ALA A 610 28.22 -56.31 -14.82
N ALA A 611 28.02 -55.77 -16.02
CA ALA A 611 29.09 -55.38 -16.94
C ALA A 611 29.96 -54.22 -16.43
N ASN A 612 29.38 -53.32 -15.60
CA ASN A 612 29.99 -52.07 -15.10
C ASN A 612 30.10 -52.02 -13.57
N ALA A 613 30.33 -53.13 -12.90
CA ALA A 613 30.22 -53.33 -11.46
C ALA A 613 31.07 -52.36 -10.59
N GLN A 614 32.16 -51.82 -11.13
CA GLN A 614 33.10 -50.92 -10.43
C GLN A 614 32.80 -49.42 -10.63
N LEU A 615 31.84 -49.06 -11.49
CA LEU A 615 31.54 -47.67 -11.84
C LEU A 615 30.38 -47.14 -11.02
N PRO A 616 30.28 -45.82 -10.81
CA PRO A 616 29.14 -45.15 -10.10
C PRO A 616 27.77 -45.52 -10.69
N PHE A 617 27.72 -45.76 -11.98
CA PHE A 617 26.58 -46.27 -12.74
C PHE A 617 25.94 -47.51 -12.10
N ALA A 618 26.76 -48.49 -11.67
CA ALA A 618 26.23 -49.74 -11.10
C ALA A 618 25.32 -49.51 -9.88
N LYS A 619 25.65 -48.53 -9.07
CA LYS A 619 24.81 -48.13 -7.89
C LYS A 619 23.50 -47.50 -8.36
N ALA A 620 23.55 -46.56 -9.31
CA ALA A 620 22.36 -45.89 -9.85
C ALA A 620 21.41 -46.88 -10.56
N ALA A 621 21.97 -47.76 -11.41
CA ALA A 621 21.23 -48.80 -12.08
C ALA A 621 20.55 -49.79 -11.09
N SER A 622 21.25 -50.13 -10.00
CA SER A 622 20.69 -50.99 -8.94
C SER A 622 19.51 -50.31 -8.23
N ARG A 623 19.64 -49.01 -7.90
CA ARG A 623 18.56 -48.24 -7.27
C ARG A 623 17.33 -48.16 -8.16
N LEU A 624 17.54 -47.80 -9.43
CA LEU A 624 16.44 -47.71 -10.40
C LEU A 624 15.77 -49.07 -10.61
N ALA A 625 16.54 -50.15 -10.77
CA ALA A 625 16.00 -51.50 -10.91
C ALA A 625 15.15 -51.93 -9.69
N MET A 626 15.56 -51.55 -8.45
CA MET A 626 14.78 -51.79 -7.25
C MET A 626 13.48 -50.99 -7.25
N ALA A 627 13.54 -49.68 -7.58
CA ALA A 627 12.39 -48.82 -7.65
C ALA A 627 11.36 -49.32 -8.70
N LEU A 628 11.83 -49.75 -9.89
CA LEU A 628 10.97 -50.28 -10.93
C LEU A 628 10.35 -51.65 -10.56
N ARG A 629 11.07 -52.55 -9.87
CA ARG A 629 10.49 -53.78 -9.32
C ARG A 629 9.38 -53.48 -8.30
N ALA A 630 9.63 -52.52 -7.42
CA ALA A 630 8.63 -52.10 -6.44
C ALA A 630 7.39 -51.54 -7.13
N LEU A 631 7.56 -50.70 -8.17
CA LEU A 631 6.45 -50.12 -8.92
C LEU A 631 5.70 -51.19 -9.77
N ALA A 632 6.39 -52.14 -10.36
CA ALA A 632 5.75 -53.23 -11.09
C ALA A 632 4.87 -54.10 -10.18
N GLY A 633 5.30 -54.34 -8.92
CA GLY A 633 4.56 -55.07 -7.92
C GLY A 633 3.49 -54.23 -7.20
N ALA A 634 3.46 -52.93 -7.39
CA ALA A 634 2.51 -52.04 -6.74
C ALA A 634 1.09 -52.14 -7.37
N PRO A 635 0.05 -51.60 -6.72
CA PRO A 635 -1.29 -51.49 -7.30
C PRO A 635 -1.29 -50.65 -8.58
N GLU A 636 -2.19 -50.92 -9.53
CA GLU A 636 -2.37 -50.16 -10.78
C GLU A 636 -2.49 -48.66 -10.56
N ALA A 637 -3.21 -48.24 -9.47
CA ALA A 637 -3.37 -46.84 -9.08
C ALA A 637 -2.01 -46.14 -8.85
N THR A 638 -0.96 -46.85 -8.40
CA THR A 638 0.39 -46.28 -8.19
C THR A 638 1.10 -46.09 -9.54
N ARG A 639 0.93 -47.01 -10.47
CA ARG A 639 1.46 -46.90 -11.85
C ARG A 639 0.72 -45.80 -12.62
N GLU A 640 -0.59 -45.66 -12.43
CA GLU A 640 -1.37 -44.57 -13.02
C GLU A 640 -0.91 -43.20 -12.49
N ARG A 641 -0.57 -43.11 -11.19
CA ARG A 641 0.07 -41.94 -10.65
C ARG A 641 1.43 -41.66 -11.31
N ALA A 642 2.28 -42.65 -11.50
CA ALA A 642 3.54 -42.50 -12.20
C ALA A 642 3.31 -41.98 -13.61
N ARG A 643 2.32 -42.53 -14.33
CA ARG A 643 1.92 -42.07 -15.64
C ARG A 643 1.52 -40.60 -15.64
N SER A 644 0.62 -40.21 -14.74
CA SER A 644 0.10 -38.83 -14.65
C SER A 644 1.17 -37.80 -14.26
N LEU A 645 2.20 -38.19 -13.51
CA LEU A 645 3.28 -37.31 -13.10
C LEU A 645 4.41 -37.16 -14.13
N LEU A 646 4.73 -38.23 -14.90
CA LEU A 646 5.89 -38.25 -15.78
C LEU A 646 5.54 -38.02 -17.26
N ILE A 647 4.39 -38.48 -17.73
CA ILE A 647 4.10 -38.50 -19.16
C ILE A 647 3.60 -37.18 -19.72
N PRO A 648 2.66 -36.42 -19.08
CA PRO A 648 2.28 -35.12 -19.58
C PRO A 648 3.45 -34.11 -19.66
N PRO A 649 4.34 -34.00 -18.64
CA PRO A 649 5.56 -33.19 -18.76
C PRO A 649 6.48 -33.63 -19.92
N LEU A 650 6.67 -34.93 -20.14
CA LEU A 650 7.41 -35.43 -21.28
C LEU A 650 6.82 -34.97 -22.63
N GLN A 651 5.49 -35.13 -22.77
CA GLN A 651 4.79 -34.71 -23.99
C GLN A 651 4.94 -33.20 -24.22
N THR A 652 4.86 -32.37 -23.15
CA THR A 652 5.12 -30.91 -23.20
C THR A 652 6.55 -30.63 -23.68
N THR A 653 7.55 -31.28 -23.08
CA THR A 653 8.97 -31.11 -23.50
C THR A 653 9.20 -31.50 -24.94
N LEU A 654 8.67 -32.66 -25.38
CA LEU A 654 8.78 -33.09 -26.77
C LEU A 654 8.09 -32.13 -27.76
N ALA A 655 6.94 -31.57 -27.40
CA ALA A 655 6.26 -30.55 -28.19
C ALA A 655 7.07 -29.24 -28.27
N GLN A 656 7.64 -28.80 -27.19
CA GLN A 656 8.51 -27.61 -27.14
C GLN A 656 9.78 -27.79 -27.97
N LEU A 657 10.42 -28.97 -27.89
CA LEU A 657 11.59 -29.30 -28.74
C LEU A 657 11.26 -29.29 -30.23
N ARG A 658 10.12 -29.85 -30.62
CA ARG A 658 9.67 -29.81 -32.02
C ARG A 658 9.45 -28.38 -32.50
N SER A 659 8.77 -27.56 -31.67
CA SER A 659 8.51 -26.17 -31.99
C SER A 659 9.81 -25.39 -32.14
N ALA A 660 10.74 -25.52 -31.19
CA ALA A 660 12.00 -24.81 -31.18
C ALA A 660 12.94 -25.19 -32.37
N LEU A 661 12.87 -26.41 -32.87
CA LEU A 661 13.62 -26.85 -34.06
C LEU A 661 13.00 -26.37 -35.39
N SER A 662 11.79 -25.81 -35.37
CA SER A 662 11.11 -25.22 -36.52
C SER A 662 11.22 -23.70 -36.58
N ALA A 663 12.29 -23.13 -36.01
CA ALA A 663 12.53 -21.69 -35.99
C ALA A 663 12.65 -21.10 -37.41
N GLU A 664 12.06 -19.93 -37.61
CA GLU A 664 12.06 -19.19 -38.87
C GLU A 664 12.73 -17.82 -38.70
N PRO A 665 13.17 -17.15 -39.79
CA PRO A 665 13.74 -15.83 -39.72
C PRO A 665 12.74 -14.82 -39.13
N VAL A 666 13.16 -14.09 -38.14
CA VAL A 666 12.35 -13.04 -37.48
C VAL A 666 12.69 -11.65 -38.00
N ALA A 667 11.68 -10.91 -38.43
CA ALA A 667 11.79 -9.53 -38.83
C ALA A 667 10.70 -8.67 -38.10
N LEU A 668 10.90 -7.37 -38.03
CA LEU A 668 9.90 -6.47 -37.42
C LEU A 668 8.48 -6.67 -37.99
N ALA A 669 8.40 -6.98 -39.29
CA ALA A 669 7.13 -7.18 -40.00
C ALA A 669 6.47 -8.54 -39.66
N THR A 670 7.25 -9.56 -39.26
CA THR A 670 6.78 -10.91 -38.96
C THR A 670 6.46 -11.12 -37.48
N LEU A 671 6.76 -10.13 -36.61
CA LEU A 671 6.41 -10.21 -35.19
C LEU A 671 4.89 -10.32 -35.01
N PRO A 672 4.42 -11.13 -34.05
CA PRO A 672 3.00 -11.29 -33.74
C PRO A 672 2.30 -9.97 -33.48
N ASP A 673 1.06 -9.81 -33.93
CA ASP A 673 0.26 -8.60 -33.72
C ASP A 673 0.03 -8.28 -32.22
N ALA A 674 -0.06 -9.29 -31.38
CA ALA A 674 -0.17 -9.11 -29.94
C ALA A 674 1.09 -8.45 -29.38
N LEU A 675 2.29 -8.97 -29.74
CA LEU A 675 3.55 -8.39 -29.32
C LEU A 675 3.74 -6.97 -29.87
N ARG A 676 3.46 -6.76 -31.18
CA ARG A 676 3.56 -5.41 -31.77
C ARG A 676 2.66 -4.39 -31.06
N ARG A 677 1.43 -4.76 -30.72
CA ARG A 677 0.51 -3.86 -29.99
C ARG A 677 1.00 -3.45 -28.61
N ASP A 678 1.81 -4.28 -27.95
CA ASP A 678 2.40 -3.97 -26.65
C ASP A 678 3.58 -2.97 -26.74
N TRP A 679 4.13 -2.78 -27.94
CA TRP A 679 5.29 -1.94 -28.17
C TRP A 679 5.05 -0.77 -29.11
N VAL A 680 4.05 -0.83 -29.98
CA VAL A 680 3.76 0.21 -30.98
C VAL A 680 2.26 0.50 -30.99
N THR A 681 1.94 1.76 -30.88
CA THR A 681 0.56 2.26 -30.96
C THR A 681 0.05 2.28 -32.40
N SER A 682 -1.24 2.37 -32.57
CA SER A 682 -1.88 2.45 -33.91
C SER A 682 -1.45 3.69 -34.72
N ASP A 683 -0.98 4.76 -34.06
CA ASP A 683 -0.45 5.98 -34.68
C ASP A 683 1.08 5.94 -34.93
N GLY A 684 1.72 4.79 -34.68
CA GLY A 684 3.13 4.55 -34.99
C GLY A 684 4.14 4.95 -33.90
N ARG A 685 3.68 5.48 -32.76
CA ARG A 685 4.57 5.75 -31.62
C ARG A 685 5.06 4.45 -31.01
N ALA A 686 6.31 4.40 -30.60
CA ALA A 686 6.94 3.21 -30.06
C ALA A 686 7.34 3.39 -28.58
N ARG A 687 7.18 2.31 -27.82
CA ARG A 687 7.57 2.21 -26.42
C ARG A 687 9.03 1.81 -26.29
N ILE A 688 9.70 2.37 -25.30
CA ILE A 688 11.03 1.98 -24.83
C ILE A 688 10.88 1.63 -23.36
N GLU A 689 11.41 0.50 -22.92
CA GLU A 689 11.46 0.08 -21.52
C GLU A 689 12.91 0.07 -21.05
N VAL A 690 13.20 0.84 -19.99
CA VAL A 690 14.55 1.05 -19.47
C VAL A 690 14.69 0.33 -18.14
N TYR A 691 15.65 -0.56 -18.05
CA TYR A 691 15.92 -1.38 -16.87
C TYR A 691 17.06 -0.79 -16.04
N PRO A 692 16.92 -0.69 -14.71
CA PRO A 692 17.95 -0.15 -13.84
C PRO A 692 19.09 -1.16 -13.65
N LYS A 693 20.32 -0.63 -13.47
CA LYS A 693 21.48 -1.43 -13.11
C LYS A 693 21.55 -1.63 -11.60
N GLY A 694 21.22 -2.84 -11.17
CA GLY A 694 21.23 -3.20 -9.75
C GLY A 694 19.95 -2.79 -8.99
N ASP A 695 20.00 -2.84 -7.67
CA ASP A 695 18.86 -2.57 -6.80
C ASP A 695 18.58 -1.07 -6.68
N VAL A 696 17.37 -0.66 -7.06
CA VAL A 696 16.88 0.72 -6.98
C VAL A 696 15.78 0.90 -5.92
N SER A 697 15.57 -0.06 -5.04
CA SER A 697 14.57 0.03 -3.94
C SER A 697 14.88 1.16 -2.95
N GLY A 698 16.14 1.60 -2.88
CA GLY A 698 16.53 2.72 -2.01
C GLY A 698 16.30 4.10 -2.62
N ASN A 699 15.77 5.06 -1.85
CA ASN A 699 15.45 6.43 -2.29
C ASN A 699 16.56 7.13 -3.08
N VAL A 700 17.83 6.90 -2.72
CA VAL A 700 18.97 7.55 -3.38
C VAL A 700 19.25 6.89 -4.74
N ALA A 701 19.17 5.56 -4.81
CA ALA A 701 19.39 4.81 -6.05
C ALA A 701 18.25 5.08 -7.04
N LEU A 702 17.00 5.02 -6.58
CA LEU A 702 15.82 5.35 -7.37
C LEU A 702 15.93 6.74 -7.99
N ARG A 703 16.24 7.73 -7.17
CA ARG A 703 16.38 9.13 -7.64
C ARG A 703 17.49 9.30 -8.66
N ARG A 704 18.65 8.66 -8.45
CA ARG A 704 19.77 8.69 -9.43
C ARG A 704 19.36 8.08 -10.76
N PHE A 705 18.64 6.96 -10.73
CA PHE A 705 18.15 6.30 -11.93
C PHE A 705 17.15 7.18 -12.68
N VAL A 706 16.13 7.69 -11.99
CA VAL A 706 15.10 8.57 -12.57
C VAL A 706 15.72 9.86 -13.13
N ASP A 707 16.54 10.56 -12.35
CA ASP A 707 17.15 11.82 -12.77
C ASP A 707 18.06 11.61 -14.00
N ALA A 708 18.83 10.52 -14.06
CA ALA A 708 19.67 10.22 -15.22
C ALA A 708 18.85 9.95 -16.48
N VAL A 709 17.77 9.16 -16.39
CA VAL A 709 16.89 8.87 -17.52
C VAL A 709 16.17 10.14 -17.99
N LEU A 710 15.67 10.97 -17.08
CA LEU A 710 14.97 12.24 -17.40
C LEU A 710 15.90 13.26 -18.07
N THR A 711 17.22 13.20 -17.90
CA THR A 711 18.15 14.09 -18.65
C THR A 711 18.18 13.76 -20.14
N VAL A 712 17.92 12.50 -20.51
CA VAL A 712 17.95 12.02 -21.90
C VAL A 712 16.54 11.98 -22.50
N ALA A 713 15.55 11.60 -21.69
CA ALA A 713 14.13 11.46 -22.05
C ALA A 713 13.24 12.18 -21.02
N PRO A 714 13.01 13.51 -21.17
CA PRO A 714 12.24 14.30 -20.20
C PRO A 714 10.77 13.87 -20.03
N ASP A 715 10.22 13.16 -21.03
CA ASP A 715 8.83 12.67 -21.04
C ASP A 715 8.71 11.22 -20.55
N ALA A 716 9.77 10.68 -19.92
CA ALA A 716 9.76 9.34 -19.35
C ALA A 716 8.74 9.19 -18.22
N THR A 717 8.14 8.01 -18.11
CA THR A 717 7.11 7.64 -17.13
C THR A 717 7.40 6.23 -16.58
N GLY A 718 6.49 5.65 -15.84
CA GLY A 718 6.67 4.34 -15.20
C GLY A 718 6.76 4.45 -13.69
N ALA A 719 6.74 3.32 -12.99
CA ALA A 719 6.66 3.29 -11.53
C ALA A 719 7.74 4.12 -10.82
N PRO A 720 9.04 4.01 -11.14
CA PRO A 720 10.10 4.82 -10.52
C PRO A 720 9.90 6.33 -10.72
N ALA A 721 9.60 6.74 -11.96
CA ALA A 721 9.41 8.15 -12.30
C ALA A 721 8.16 8.72 -11.60
N SER A 722 7.06 7.97 -11.58
CA SER A 722 5.81 8.36 -10.91
C SER A 722 5.97 8.42 -9.38
N ILE A 723 6.71 7.50 -8.76
CA ILE A 723 7.01 7.52 -7.32
C ILE A 723 7.82 8.79 -6.97
N GLU A 724 8.88 9.08 -7.69
CA GLU A 724 9.73 10.25 -7.42
C GLU A 724 8.95 11.57 -7.66
N ALA A 725 8.20 11.68 -8.76
CA ALA A 725 7.44 12.87 -9.09
C ALA A 725 6.25 13.11 -8.15
N SER A 726 5.53 12.05 -7.76
CA SER A 726 4.46 12.13 -6.76
C SER A 726 5.01 12.53 -5.40
N SER A 727 6.17 12.01 -5.02
CA SER A 727 6.87 12.34 -3.79
C SER A 727 7.18 13.83 -3.69
N ARG A 728 7.78 14.39 -4.72
CA ARG A 728 8.04 15.84 -4.81
C ARG A 728 6.75 16.66 -4.73
N THR A 729 5.72 16.24 -5.48
CA THR A 729 4.42 16.92 -5.50
C THR A 729 3.77 16.94 -4.12
N ILE A 730 3.82 15.82 -3.38
CA ILE A 730 3.23 15.68 -2.05
C ILE A 730 4.02 16.51 -1.03
N VAL A 731 5.35 16.40 -0.99
CA VAL A 731 6.19 17.19 -0.09
C VAL A 731 5.99 18.70 -0.31
N ASP A 732 5.95 19.15 -1.57
CA ASP A 732 5.67 20.54 -1.92
C ASP A 732 4.26 20.97 -1.49
N ALA A 733 3.25 20.12 -1.66
CA ALA A 733 1.88 20.38 -1.22
C ALA A 733 1.82 20.60 0.31
N PHE A 734 2.48 19.75 1.09
CA PHE A 734 2.50 19.88 2.55
C PHE A 734 3.36 21.07 3.02
N ALA A 735 4.47 21.38 2.36
CA ALA A 735 5.26 22.57 2.66
C ALA A 735 4.46 23.84 2.39
N LYS A 736 3.80 23.93 1.23
CA LYS A 736 2.89 25.04 0.89
C LYS A 736 1.74 25.17 1.90
N ALA A 737 1.08 24.05 2.22
CA ALA A 737 -0.01 24.03 3.20
C ALA A 737 0.46 24.45 4.60
N GLY A 738 1.63 24.01 5.04
CA GLY A 738 2.23 24.40 6.32
C GLY A 738 2.48 25.91 6.42
N VAL A 739 3.10 26.49 5.38
CA VAL A 739 3.35 27.92 5.29
C VAL A 739 2.02 28.71 5.26
N LEU A 740 1.06 28.30 4.42
CA LEU A 740 -0.24 28.96 4.31
C LEU A 740 -1.03 28.85 5.62
N ALA A 741 -1.01 27.71 6.30
CA ALA A 741 -1.63 27.53 7.62
C ALA A 741 -1.01 28.50 8.64
N PHE A 742 0.32 28.55 8.73
CA PHE A 742 1.01 29.43 9.66
C PHE A 742 0.71 30.91 9.38
N VAL A 743 0.75 31.32 8.12
CA VAL A 743 0.47 32.72 7.70
C VAL A 743 -0.99 33.06 7.96
N SER A 744 -1.95 32.24 7.54
CA SER A 744 -3.39 32.50 7.71
C SER A 744 -3.79 32.55 9.19
N ILE A 745 -3.28 31.64 10.02
CA ILE A 745 -3.48 31.66 11.47
C ILE A 745 -2.87 32.91 12.08
N THR A 746 -1.64 33.30 11.67
CA THR A 746 -0.98 34.52 12.17
C THR A 746 -1.79 35.77 11.84
N LEU A 747 -2.28 35.88 10.59
CA LEU A 747 -3.14 37.01 10.18
C LEU A 747 -4.46 37.05 10.94
N LEU A 748 -5.09 35.88 11.12
CA LEU A 748 -6.32 35.77 11.92
C LEU A 748 -6.12 36.21 13.37
N LEU A 749 -5.03 35.77 14.01
CA LEU A 749 -4.65 36.15 15.36
C LEU A 749 -4.32 37.65 15.42
N ALA A 750 -3.60 38.20 14.48
CA ALA A 750 -3.27 39.62 14.41
C ALA A 750 -4.51 40.48 14.28
N ALA A 751 -5.46 40.11 13.42
CA ALA A 751 -6.74 40.83 13.26
C ALA A 751 -7.61 40.82 14.52
N THR A 752 -7.59 39.67 15.26
CA THR A 752 -8.44 39.46 16.45
C THR A 752 -7.80 39.98 17.73
N LEU A 753 -6.56 39.62 18.02
CA LEU A 753 -5.85 39.99 19.24
C LEU A 753 -5.33 41.44 19.22
N ARG A 754 -5.04 41.96 18.03
CA ARG A 754 -4.59 43.35 17.78
C ARG A 754 -3.33 43.77 18.56
N ARG A 755 -2.59 42.83 19.15
CA ARG A 755 -1.35 43.06 19.88
C ARG A 755 -0.31 42.05 19.43
N ALA A 756 0.77 42.49 18.79
CA ALA A 756 1.83 41.61 18.28
C ALA A 756 2.39 40.69 19.39
N ARG A 757 2.47 41.19 20.63
CA ARG A 757 2.91 40.39 21.79
C ARG A 757 1.99 39.19 22.03
N ASP A 758 0.68 39.36 21.99
CA ASP A 758 -0.29 38.28 22.27
C ASP A 758 -0.29 37.25 21.13
N VAL A 759 -0.09 37.71 19.89
CA VAL A 759 0.12 36.84 18.71
C VAL A 759 1.39 35.99 18.90
N ALA A 760 2.51 36.62 19.25
CA ALA A 760 3.77 35.91 19.48
C ALA A 760 3.65 34.93 20.68
N LEU A 761 2.96 35.29 21.76
CA LEU A 761 2.71 34.40 22.89
C LEU A 761 1.85 33.17 22.52
N THR A 762 0.94 33.33 21.55
CA THR A 762 0.12 32.21 21.05
C THR A 762 0.90 31.30 20.09
N LEU A 763 1.77 31.86 19.24
CA LEU A 763 2.50 31.11 18.20
C LEU A 763 3.79 30.46 18.72
N ALA A 764 4.49 31.07 19.72
CA ALA A 764 5.77 30.52 20.19
C ALA A 764 5.66 29.08 20.73
N PRO A 765 4.66 28.69 21.56
CA PRO A 765 4.50 27.30 21.98
C PRO A 765 4.12 26.37 20.82
N LEU A 766 3.44 26.87 19.78
CA LEU A 766 3.08 26.11 18.60
C LEU A 766 4.32 25.74 17.77
N VAL A 767 5.21 26.71 17.54
CA VAL A 767 6.50 26.47 16.87
C VAL A 767 7.37 25.51 17.67
N LEU A 768 7.40 25.68 19.00
CA LEU A 768 8.14 24.78 19.89
C LEU A 768 7.61 23.34 19.81
N SER A 769 6.28 23.15 19.77
CA SER A 769 5.67 21.82 19.64
C SER A 769 5.99 21.17 18.28
N ALA A 770 6.01 21.95 17.21
CA ALA A 770 6.40 21.45 15.89
C ALA A 770 7.87 21.01 15.85
N LEU A 771 8.79 21.86 16.36
CA LEU A 771 10.21 21.51 16.43
C LEU A 771 10.46 20.31 17.32
N GLY A 772 9.83 20.23 18.50
CA GLY A 772 9.97 19.09 19.41
C GLY A 772 9.41 17.80 18.83
N THR A 773 8.33 17.87 18.05
CA THR A 773 7.79 16.71 17.30
C THR A 773 8.82 16.20 16.29
N LEU A 774 9.35 17.08 15.43
CA LEU A 774 10.33 16.71 14.41
C LEU A 774 11.66 16.24 15.02
N GLU A 775 12.12 16.88 16.10
CA GLU A 775 13.29 16.45 16.88
C GLU A 775 13.09 15.02 17.40
N THR A 776 11.94 14.73 17.96
CA THR A 776 11.63 13.39 18.48
C THR A 776 11.58 12.36 17.35
N CYS A 777 11.00 12.69 16.20
CA CYS A 777 11.02 11.79 15.02
C CYS A 777 12.46 11.42 14.63
N VAL A 778 13.38 12.40 14.60
CA VAL A 778 14.79 12.12 14.29
C VAL A 778 15.43 11.24 15.37
N LEU A 779 15.15 11.50 16.65
CA LEU A 779 15.75 10.76 17.78
C LEU A 779 15.28 9.30 17.88
N ILE A 780 13.99 9.04 17.60
CA ILE A 780 13.43 7.68 17.62
C ILE A 780 13.56 6.96 16.28
N GLY A 781 14.06 7.65 15.24
CA GLY A 781 14.22 7.08 13.91
C GLY A 781 12.91 6.91 13.13
N LEU A 782 11.85 7.66 13.47
CA LEU A 782 10.57 7.65 12.75
C LEU A 782 10.70 8.49 11.47
N PRO A 783 10.69 7.86 10.27
CA PRO A 783 10.76 8.62 9.02
C PRO A 783 9.42 9.32 8.74
N MET A 784 9.49 10.46 8.09
CA MET A 784 8.32 11.05 7.46
C MET A 784 7.94 10.23 6.23
N ASN A 785 6.64 10.08 5.96
CA ASN A 785 6.12 9.38 4.79
C ASN A 785 4.84 10.05 4.26
N PHE A 786 4.28 9.53 3.17
CA PHE A 786 3.11 10.11 2.50
C PHE A 786 1.85 10.20 3.37
N GLU A 787 1.70 9.32 4.36
CA GLU A 787 0.53 9.30 5.23
C GLU A 787 0.74 10.12 6.50
N ASN A 788 1.90 10.00 7.15
CA ASN A 788 2.10 10.66 8.44
C ASN A 788 2.39 12.16 8.32
N ILE A 789 2.91 12.64 7.17
CA ILE A 789 3.23 14.06 6.95
C ILE A 789 2.00 14.98 7.12
N ILE A 790 0.77 14.45 6.93
CA ILE A 790 -0.49 15.17 7.14
C ILE A 790 -0.62 15.69 8.58
N ALA A 791 0.05 15.04 9.53
CA ALA A 791 0.03 15.43 10.94
C ALA A 791 0.62 16.84 11.20
N LEU A 792 1.59 17.30 10.39
CA LEU A 792 2.29 18.57 10.63
C LEU A 792 1.41 19.80 10.44
N PRO A 793 0.71 20.02 9.33
CA PRO A 793 -0.23 21.12 9.20
C PRO A 793 -1.43 21.02 10.14
N LEU A 794 -1.89 19.79 10.44
CA LEU A 794 -2.93 19.56 11.45
C LEU A 794 -2.51 20.02 12.83
N LEU A 795 -1.27 19.80 13.21
CA LEU A 795 -0.70 20.29 14.48
C LEU A 795 -0.88 21.80 14.65
N PHE A 796 -0.71 22.60 13.58
CA PHE A 796 -0.91 24.05 13.66
C PHE A 796 -2.36 24.41 14.00
N GLY A 797 -3.34 23.74 13.39
CA GLY A 797 -4.75 23.97 13.67
C GLY A 797 -5.17 23.57 15.09
N ILE A 798 -4.73 22.39 15.56
CA ILE A 798 -5.08 21.84 16.88
C ILE A 798 -4.32 22.58 17.97
N GLY A 799 -3.02 22.73 17.81
CA GLY A 799 -2.14 23.32 18.82
C GLY A 799 -2.45 24.77 19.10
N VAL A 800 -2.83 25.53 18.08
CA VAL A 800 -3.18 26.94 18.26
C VAL A 800 -4.45 27.12 19.10
N ALA A 801 -5.42 26.19 19.02
CA ALA A 801 -6.66 26.27 19.79
C ALA A 801 -6.39 26.24 21.31
N PHE A 802 -5.53 25.32 21.77
CA PHE A 802 -5.16 25.25 23.19
C PHE A 802 -4.44 26.50 23.67
N ASN A 803 -3.53 27.05 22.87
CA ASN A 803 -2.82 28.28 23.21
C ASN A 803 -3.77 29.48 23.25
N ILE A 804 -4.76 29.56 22.36
CA ILE A 804 -5.80 30.61 22.35
C ILE A 804 -6.57 30.58 23.65
N TYR A 805 -7.00 29.41 24.14
CA TYR A 805 -7.75 29.30 25.38
C TYR A 805 -6.95 29.87 26.59
N PHE A 806 -5.66 29.53 26.69
CA PHE A 806 -4.81 30.05 27.75
C PHE A 806 -4.54 31.54 27.62
N VAL A 807 -4.20 32.04 26.44
CA VAL A 807 -3.92 33.47 26.23
C VAL A 807 -5.16 34.34 26.49
N MET A 808 -6.34 33.89 26.06
CA MET A 808 -7.60 34.58 26.30
C MET A 808 -7.97 34.56 27.79
N ALA A 809 -7.76 33.46 28.52
CA ALA A 809 -7.96 33.37 29.95
C ALA A 809 -7.00 34.31 30.73
N TRP A 810 -5.72 34.37 30.32
CA TRP A 810 -4.73 35.29 30.90
C TRP A 810 -5.09 36.78 30.66
N ARG A 811 -5.56 37.14 29.46
CA ARG A 811 -6.08 38.47 29.12
C ARG A 811 -7.30 38.84 29.99
N ALA A 812 -8.12 37.87 30.36
CA ALA A 812 -9.24 38.04 31.26
C ALA A 812 -8.83 38.18 32.74
N GLY A 813 -7.50 38.23 33.04
CA GLY A 813 -6.99 38.45 34.42
C GLY A 813 -7.02 37.20 35.30
N ARG A 814 -7.16 35.97 34.73
CA ARG A 814 -7.11 34.74 35.54
C ARG A 814 -5.68 34.45 35.99
N ILE A 815 -5.50 34.36 37.30
CA ILE A 815 -4.27 34.00 38.00
C ILE A 815 -4.29 32.46 38.14
N ASN A 816 -3.13 31.83 38.19
CA ASN A 816 -2.94 30.36 38.34
C ASN A 816 -3.58 29.56 37.23
N PRO A 817 -3.04 29.65 36.02
CA PRO A 817 -3.61 29.01 34.82
C PRO A 817 -3.77 27.50 34.99
N LEU A 818 -2.82 26.76 35.61
CA LEU A 818 -2.88 25.33 35.77
C LEU A 818 -3.97 24.82 36.72
N GLN A 819 -4.42 25.65 37.64
CA GLN A 819 -5.51 25.29 38.58
C GLN A 819 -6.90 25.58 38.02
N SER A 820 -6.99 26.18 36.85
CA SER A 820 -8.25 26.66 36.25
C SER A 820 -9.06 25.57 35.58
N SER A 821 -10.35 25.86 35.34
CA SER A 821 -11.21 25.01 34.48
C SER A 821 -10.72 24.91 33.05
N VAL A 822 -9.95 25.88 32.55
CA VAL A 822 -9.37 25.90 31.20
C VAL A 822 -8.32 24.78 31.08
N THR A 823 -7.42 24.65 32.06
CA THR A 823 -6.44 23.56 32.08
C THR A 823 -7.11 22.19 32.11
N ARG A 824 -8.14 22.03 32.93
CA ARG A 824 -8.89 20.76 32.96
C ARG A 824 -9.55 20.47 31.61
N ALA A 825 -10.09 21.49 30.96
CA ALA A 825 -10.67 21.36 29.63
C ALA A 825 -9.61 20.96 28.57
N VAL A 826 -8.47 21.67 28.54
CA VAL A 826 -7.38 21.40 27.60
C VAL A 826 -6.78 19.99 27.80
N VAL A 827 -6.54 19.58 29.06
CA VAL A 827 -6.01 18.24 29.35
C VAL A 827 -7.00 17.16 28.91
N MET A 828 -8.28 17.30 29.24
CA MET A 828 -9.30 16.32 28.88
C MET A 828 -9.54 16.27 27.36
N SER A 829 -9.56 17.45 26.72
CA SER A 829 -9.63 17.55 25.25
C SER A 829 -8.42 16.89 24.59
N GLY A 830 -7.21 17.21 25.04
CA GLY A 830 -6.01 16.57 24.52
C GLY A 830 -6.01 15.05 24.72
N LEU A 831 -6.49 14.53 25.85
CA LEU A 831 -6.60 13.08 26.08
C LEU A 831 -7.66 12.44 25.18
N THR A 832 -8.82 13.06 24.97
CA THR A 832 -9.86 12.53 24.06
C THR A 832 -9.39 12.52 22.61
N THR A 833 -8.77 13.60 22.16
CA THR A 833 -8.18 13.69 20.80
C THR A 833 -7.00 12.72 20.65
N GLY A 834 -6.14 12.62 21.68
CA GLY A 834 -5.03 11.66 21.71
C GLY A 834 -5.48 10.21 21.68
N THR A 835 -6.63 9.90 22.28
CA THR A 835 -7.23 8.56 22.19
C THR A 835 -7.74 8.28 20.78
N ALA A 836 -8.38 9.26 20.13
CA ALA A 836 -8.84 9.11 18.75
C ALA A 836 -7.66 8.90 17.79
N PHE A 837 -6.57 9.65 17.93
CA PHE A 837 -5.37 9.52 17.11
C PHE A 837 -4.54 8.26 17.45
N GLY A 838 -4.43 7.95 18.75
CA GLY A 838 -3.73 6.75 19.21
C GLY A 838 -4.39 5.45 18.77
N SER A 839 -5.71 5.47 18.51
CA SER A 839 -6.40 4.30 17.94
C SER A 839 -5.94 3.98 16.52
N LEU A 840 -5.51 4.98 15.75
CA LEU A 840 -4.91 4.77 14.43
C LEU A 840 -3.56 4.06 14.52
N TRP A 841 -2.78 4.30 15.58
CA TRP A 841 -1.52 3.60 15.82
C TRP A 841 -1.68 2.09 16.01
N LEU A 842 -2.87 1.64 16.45
CA LEU A 842 -3.20 0.21 16.59
C LEU A 842 -3.64 -0.43 15.27
N SER A 843 -3.65 0.29 14.15
CA SER A 843 -4.01 -0.23 12.84
C SER A 843 -3.00 -1.29 12.37
N HIS A 844 -3.49 -2.32 11.68
CA HIS A 844 -2.65 -3.30 10.99
C HIS A 844 -2.02 -2.75 9.70
N HIS A 845 -2.51 -1.61 9.22
CA HIS A 845 -1.94 -0.90 8.07
C HIS A 845 -0.79 -0.01 8.52
N PRO A 846 0.47 -0.25 8.09
CA PRO A 846 1.64 0.47 8.59
C PRO A 846 1.59 1.99 8.38
N GLY A 847 1.08 2.46 7.24
CA GLY A 847 0.92 3.88 6.95
C GLY A 847 -0.04 4.55 7.91
N THR A 848 -1.24 3.98 8.12
CA THR A 848 -2.23 4.49 9.09
C THR A 848 -1.68 4.46 10.51
N ALA A 849 -0.94 3.41 10.89
CA ALA A 849 -0.28 3.32 12.20
C ALA A 849 0.75 4.45 12.38
N SER A 850 1.60 4.68 11.39
CA SER A 850 2.60 5.76 11.38
C SER A 850 1.95 7.16 11.50
N MET A 851 0.83 7.39 10.80
CA MET A 851 0.05 8.63 10.93
C MET A 851 -0.48 8.81 12.36
N GLY A 852 -1.05 7.75 12.96
CA GLY A 852 -1.53 7.77 14.33
C GLY A 852 -0.42 8.06 15.35
N GLU A 853 0.75 7.46 15.16
CA GLU A 853 1.93 7.67 16.00
C GLU A 853 2.40 9.13 15.97
N LEU A 854 2.54 9.71 14.77
CA LEU A 854 2.97 11.09 14.61
C LEU A 854 1.93 12.09 15.16
N LEU A 855 0.64 11.82 14.92
CA LEU A 855 -0.43 12.65 15.50
C LEU A 855 -0.45 12.60 17.03
N ALA A 856 -0.28 11.43 17.63
CA ALA A 856 -0.21 11.28 19.08
C ALA A 856 1.02 11.98 19.67
N LEU A 857 2.19 11.83 19.02
CA LEU A 857 3.43 12.49 19.39
C LEU A 857 3.31 14.02 19.31
N SER A 858 2.76 14.53 18.21
CA SER A 858 2.56 15.95 17.98
C SER A 858 1.60 16.58 19.00
N LEU A 859 0.55 15.86 19.37
CA LEU A 859 -0.40 16.29 20.41
C LEU A 859 0.24 16.25 21.79
N ALA A 860 1.09 15.27 22.11
CA ALA A 860 1.84 15.21 23.37
C ALA A 860 2.75 16.45 23.52
N TRP A 861 3.51 16.81 22.47
CA TRP A 861 4.33 18.02 22.45
C TRP A 861 3.47 19.29 22.56
N THR A 862 2.31 19.32 21.91
CA THR A 862 1.37 20.44 22.02
C THR A 862 0.88 20.62 23.45
N LEU A 863 0.51 19.53 24.14
CA LEU A 863 0.10 19.59 25.55
C LEU A 863 1.27 20.01 26.45
N VAL A 864 2.45 19.48 26.27
CA VAL A 864 3.66 19.89 27.02
C VAL A 864 3.92 21.39 26.83
N SER A 865 3.87 21.86 25.59
CA SER A 865 4.07 23.28 25.28
C SER A 865 2.99 24.18 25.89
N ALA A 866 1.72 23.80 25.80
CA ALA A 866 0.62 24.58 26.35
C ALA A 866 0.54 24.56 27.89
N LEU A 867 0.96 23.46 28.55
CA LEU A 867 0.84 23.30 30.01
C LEU A 867 2.10 23.73 30.77
N LEU A 868 3.30 23.64 30.20
CA LEU A 868 4.57 23.94 30.85
C LEU A 868 5.19 25.24 30.34
N PHE A 869 5.34 25.37 29.04
CA PHE A 869 6.07 26.53 28.47
C PHE A 869 5.18 27.77 28.35
N LEU A 870 3.93 27.66 27.96
CA LEU A 870 3.04 28.79 27.80
C LEU A 870 2.77 29.51 29.12
N PRO A 871 2.44 28.85 30.27
CA PRO A 871 2.30 29.54 31.56
C PRO A 871 3.59 30.26 31.97
N ALA A 872 4.76 29.65 31.78
CA ALA A 872 6.03 30.31 32.06
C ALA A 872 6.28 31.51 31.12
N LEU A 873 5.87 31.45 29.86
CA LEU A 873 6.00 32.52 28.88
C LEU A 873 5.06 33.70 29.19
N LEU A 874 3.80 33.43 29.58
CA LEU A 874 2.80 34.43 29.95
C LEU A 874 3.19 35.22 31.21
N GLY A 875 3.65 34.51 32.24
CA GLY A 875 3.93 35.13 33.57
C GLY A 875 2.65 35.61 34.28
N ALA A 876 2.85 36.37 35.34
CA ALA A 876 1.72 36.96 36.09
C ALA A 876 0.89 37.89 35.19
N PRO A 877 -0.45 37.86 35.26
CA PRO A 877 -1.28 38.80 34.54
C PRO A 877 -1.01 40.24 35.07
N ARG A 878 -0.95 41.19 34.13
CA ARG A 878 -0.70 42.60 34.44
C ARG A 878 -1.98 43.32 34.79
#